data_b175ec5df797941532af7ca5a260360d
#
_entry.id   b175ec5df797941532af7ca5a260360d
#
_cell.length_a   1.000
_cell.length_b   1.000
_cell.length_c   1.000
_cell.angle_alpha   90.00
_cell.angle_beta   90.00
_cell.angle_gamma   90.00
#
_symmetry.space_group_name_H-M   'P 1'
#
loop_
_entity.id
_entity.type
_entity.pdbx_description
1 polymer ?
#
loop_
_entity_poly.entity_id
_entity_poly.type
_entity_poly.pdbx_seq_one_letter_code
_entity_poly.pdbx_strand_id
1 'polypeptide(L)'
;MLNRSLSTFMNAFTASDYTLYPFSTQNPKDFQNLLSVYLDAVFFPCLRELDFWQEGWRLEHEDPNDPQTPLVFKGVVFNEMKGAFTDNERIFSQHLQSRLLPDHTYAVVSGGDPLCIPDLTWEQLRQFHATHYHPSNARFFTYGDFPLEQHLKQIHEEALSKFEKIEPRTAVPAQRPWPEPREFQITCARDSLAAGSSEQTTVSVSFLLPDITNTFEAFTLSLLSSLLISGPNSPFYKALVESGLGTDFSPDVGYNGCTREAYFSVGLQGIAEKDIQTVRDLVDRTLDDVILQGFEDDRIEALLHKVEIQMKHQSASFGLALASHVASCWNHDGDPVECLKLGSQVARFRQCLEENPKFLQEKVKQYFKDNRHKLILSMKPDDQYSEKQAQVEAEKLKQKVDSLSPEDKQQIYEKGLELQTQQSRPQDASCLPALKVSDIEPRIPVTELDVVLAGGETPVQLCAQPTNGLVYFRALSSLNTLPEELRPYVPLFCAVLTKLGCGVLGYREQAQQVELKTGGMAAAPCVLPDDSHLDTYEQGVLFSSFCLDRNLPDMMHLWSEIFNNPRFDEEEHFRVLVRMAAQELSNGVPDAGHVYASVRAGRTLAPAGDLQETFEGMDQVRLMQRVADMADVRPVLRKLPRIKKHLLSCDHLRCSVNATPQQMSWAGTAVDTFVRSLGRSQKERKPVRPHIVERPALGGSSPVMRRLVMEPTFTPCQVKTHFLLPFPVSYVAECVRTAPYSHPDHASLKVLARLMTAKFLHTEIREKGGAYGGGAKLSYGGLFTLYSYRDPRSTETLQSFMKAVDWARSGRFTQQDIDEAKLSVFSAVDSPVAPSDRGLDHFLYGLSDEMKQKHREQLFAVHREALVDVSTRYLGPGRSTHGLALLGPDSARTAKDPSWIVR
;
A
#
# COMPACT_ATOMS: atom_id res chain seq x y z
N MET A 1 -23.62 -2.07 2.62
CA MET A 1 -23.26 -3.51 2.79
C MET A 1 -22.04 -3.71 3.70
N LEU A 2 -20.97 -2.96 3.53
CA LEU A 2 -19.76 -3.03 4.38
C LEU A 2 -20.03 -3.07 5.89
N ASN A 3 -21.04 -2.34 6.37
CA ASN A 3 -21.39 -2.28 7.79
C ASN A 3 -22.37 -3.37 8.24
N ARG A 4 -22.79 -4.28 7.34
CA ARG A 4 -23.77 -5.35 7.60
C ARG A 4 -23.19 -6.75 7.43
N SER A 5 -21.89 -6.83 7.31
CA SER A 5 -21.11 -7.99 6.91
C SER A 5 -19.91 -8.18 7.82
N LEU A 6 -19.41 -9.40 7.87
CA LEU A 6 -18.10 -9.76 8.43
C LEU A 6 -17.05 -9.94 7.31
N SER A 7 -17.23 -9.28 6.18
CA SER A 7 -16.31 -9.36 5.06
C SER A 7 -14.91 -8.94 5.50
N THR A 8 -13.94 -9.76 5.16
CA THR A 8 -12.53 -9.45 5.36
C THR A 8 -11.95 -8.60 4.25
N PHE A 9 -12.64 -8.59 3.11
CA PHE A 9 -12.34 -7.73 1.98
C PHE A 9 -13.59 -7.50 1.12
N MET A 10 -13.79 -6.28 0.66
CA MET A 10 -14.79 -5.89 -0.34
C MET A 10 -14.24 -4.71 -1.14
N ASN A 11 -14.22 -4.81 -2.46
CA ASN A 11 -13.83 -3.70 -3.33
C ASN A 11 -14.36 -3.91 -4.75
N ALA A 12 -14.04 -2.95 -5.64
CA ALA A 12 -14.09 -3.07 -7.06
C ALA A 12 -12.77 -2.55 -7.63
N PHE A 13 -12.14 -3.30 -8.52
CA PHE A 13 -10.89 -2.92 -9.19
C PHE A 13 -11.16 -2.75 -10.67
N THR A 14 -10.87 -1.58 -11.20
CA THR A 14 -10.95 -1.29 -12.63
C THR A 14 -9.56 -1.36 -13.24
N ALA A 15 -9.33 -2.37 -14.08
CA ALA A 15 -8.16 -2.48 -14.93
C ALA A 15 -8.43 -1.78 -16.29
N SER A 16 -7.49 -1.88 -17.22
CA SER A 16 -7.64 -1.22 -18.53
C SER A 16 -8.71 -1.86 -19.42
N ASP A 17 -9.05 -3.12 -19.21
CA ASP A 17 -9.94 -3.92 -20.07
C ASP A 17 -10.94 -4.82 -19.31
N TYR A 18 -10.93 -4.77 -17.98
CA TYR A 18 -11.93 -5.46 -17.14
C TYR A 18 -12.15 -4.74 -15.82
N THR A 19 -13.27 -5.05 -15.17
CA THR A 19 -13.52 -4.68 -13.78
C THR A 19 -13.72 -5.93 -12.95
N LEU A 20 -13.01 -6.03 -11.84
CA LEU A 20 -13.07 -7.13 -10.89
C LEU A 20 -13.86 -6.69 -9.66
N TYR A 21 -14.86 -7.49 -9.26
CA TYR A 21 -15.70 -7.24 -8.08
C TYR A 21 -15.46 -8.32 -7.02
N PRO A 22 -14.35 -8.24 -6.27
CA PRO A 22 -14.00 -9.24 -5.29
C PRO A 22 -14.59 -8.96 -3.91
N PHE A 23 -14.94 -10.02 -3.21
CA PHE A 23 -15.17 -10.01 -1.77
C PHE A 23 -14.60 -11.26 -1.13
N SER A 24 -14.30 -11.19 0.15
CA SER A 24 -13.93 -12.36 0.96
C SER A 24 -14.52 -12.31 2.35
N THR A 25 -14.87 -13.47 2.89
CA THR A 25 -15.39 -13.64 4.23
C THR A 25 -15.11 -15.05 4.71
N GLN A 26 -15.00 -15.23 6.03
CA GLN A 26 -14.86 -16.53 6.69
C GLN A 26 -16.21 -17.10 7.17
N ASN A 27 -17.31 -16.35 7.04
CA ASN A 27 -18.62 -16.73 7.50
C ASN A 27 -19.51 -17.23 6.33
N PRO A 28 -20.02 -18.48 6.36
CA PRO A 28 -20.81 -19.03 5.26
C PRO A 28 -22.12 -18.27 4.98
N LYS A 29 -22.80 -17.78 6.01
CA LYS A 29 -24.03 -16.98 5.85
C LYS A 29 -23.72 -15.64 5.20
N ASP A 30 -22.63 -15.02 5.62
CA ASP A 30 -22.16 -13.77 5.05
C ASP A 30 -21.74 -13.93 3.58
N PHE A 31 -21.11 -15.05 3.23
CA PHE A 31 -20.75 -15.35 1.84
C PHE A 31 -21.99 -15.38 0.93
N GLN A 32 -23.05 -16.04 1.33
CA GLN A 32 -24.30 -16.07 0.57
C GLN A 32 -24.93 -14.69 0.45
N ASN A 33 -24.95 -13.92 1.54
CA ASN A 33 -25.45 -12.55 1.55
C ASN A 33 -24.66 -11.64 0.60
N LEU A 34 -23.33 -11.72 0.66
CA LEU A 34 -22.44 -10.92 -0.20
C LEU A 34 -22.57 -11.32 -1.66
N LEU A 35 -22.66 -12.62 -1.96
CA LEU A 35 -22.85 -13.10 -3.32
C LEU A 35 -24.16 -12.56 -3.91
N SER A 36 -25.27 -12.62 -3.17
CA SER A 36 -26.54 -12.03 -3.63
C SER A 36 -26.42 -10.54 -3.93
N VAL A 37 -25.79 -9.78 -3.02
CA VAL A 37 -25.65 -8.31 -3.20
C VAL A 37 -24.74 -8.00 -4.38
N TYR A 38 -23.63 -8.72 -4.56
CA TYR A 38 -22.71 -8.50 -5.68
C TYR A 38 -23.34 -8.86 -7.02
N LEU A 39 -24.08 -9.98 -7.09
CA LEU A 39 -24.82 -10.35 -8.30
C LEU A 39 -25.86 -9.28 -8.68
N ASP A 40 -26.61 -8.79 -7.72
CA ASP A 40 -27.59 -7.71 -7.94
C ASP A 40 -26.90 -6.41 -8.37
N ALA A 41 -25.90 -5.96 -7.64
CA ALA A 41 -25.20 -4.72 -7.92
C ALA A 41 -24.48 -4.72 -9.28
N VAL A 42 -23.95 -5.86 -9.72
CA VAL A 42 -23.21 -5.95 -10.98
C VAL A 42 -24.17 -6.05 -12.17
N PHE A 43 -25.22 -6.89 -12.08
CA PHE A 43 -26.08 -7.18 -13.24
C PHE A 43 -27.37 -6.36 -13.26
N PHE A 44 -27.84 -5.85 -12.11
CA PHE A 44 -29.12 -5.15 -12.00
C PHE A 44 -28.99 -3.78 -11.26
N PRO A 45 -27.94 -2.97 -11.51
CA PRO A 45 -27.79 -1.70 -10.83
C PRO A 45 -28.89 -0.72 -11.24
N CYS A 46 -29.30 0.15 -10.33
CA CYS A 46 -30.31 1.19 -10.59
C CYS A 46 -29.82 2.24 -11.60
N LEU A 47 -28.55 2.60 -11.57
CA LEU A 47 -27.89 3.60 -12.44
C LEU A 47 -28.74 4.86 -12.62
N ARG A 48 -29.20 5.47 -11.50
CA ARG A 48 -29.98 6.69 -11.53
C ARG A 48 -29.13 7.87 -11.99
N GLU A 49 -29.75 8.87 -12.59
CA GLU A 49 -29.04 10.06 -13.05
C GLU A 49 -28.35 10.82 -11.88
N LEU A 50 -28.98 10.85 -10.70
CA LEU A 50 -28.41 11.49 -9.52
C LEU A 50 -27.20 10.71 -8.97
N ASP A 51 -27.12 9.39 -9.18
CA ASP A 51 -25.93 8.61 -8.82
C ASP A 51 -24.74 8.98 -9.73
N PHE A 52 -25.00 9.17 -11.02
CA PHE A 52 -24.00 9.68 -11.96
C PHE A 52 -23.54 11.09 -11.59
N TRP A 53 -24.45 11.97 -11.18
CA TRP A 53 -24.14 13.33 -10.76
C TRP A 53 -23.28 13.36 -9.49
N GLN A 54 -23.57 12.48 -8.54
CA GLN A 54 -22.82 12.40 -7.29
C GLN A 54 -21.44 11.79 -7.48
N GLU A 55 -21.39 10.59 -8.07
CA GLU A 55 -20.15 9.80 -8.13
C GLU A 55 -19.28 10.17 -9.36
N GLY A 56 -19.88 10.45 -10.51
CA GLY A 56 -19.15 10.80 -11.73
C GLY A 56 -18.70 12.26 -11.73
N TRP A 57 -19.50 13.10 -12.38
CA TRP A 57 -19.27 14.54 -12.43
C TRP A 57 -20.57 15.30 -12.62
N ARG A 58 -20.54 16.60 -12.28
CA ARG A 58 -21.64 17.56 -12.51
C ARG A 58 -21.13 18.98 -12.56
N LEU A 59 -21.94 19.86 -13.14
CA LEU A 59 -21.87 21.29 -12.88
C LEU A 59 -22.73 21.61 -11.65
N GLU A 60 -22.22 22.39 -10.73
CA GLU A 60 -22.92 22.84 -9.54
C GLU A 60 -22.41 24.22 -9.14
N HIS A 61 -23.26 25.04 -8.54
CA HIS A 61 -22.83 26.32 -7.98
C HIS A 61 -21.78 26.10 -6.87
N GLU A 62 -20.84 27.03 -6.76
CA GLU A 62 -19.78 26.95 -5.73
C GLU A 62 -20.42 26.87 -4.34
N ASP A 63 -21.41 27.73 -4.05
CA ASP A 63 -22.35 27.49 -2.97
C ASP A 63 -23.64 26.87 -3.55
N PRO A 64 -23.94 25.61 -3.25
CA PRO A 64 -25.09 24.91 -3.80
C PRO A 64 -26.45 25.55 -3.47
N ASN A 65 -26.50 26.43 -2.48
CA ASN A 65 -27.74 27.14 -2.05
C ASN A 65 -27.85 28.55 -2.65
N ASP A 66 -26.82 29.04 -3.33
CA ASP A 66 -26.80 30.37 -3.93
C ASP A 66 -26.59 30.32 -5.45
N PRO A 67 -27.64 30.49 -6.27
CA PRO A 67 -27.56 30.44 -7.73
C PRO A 67 -26.79 31.62 -8.33
N GLN A 68 -26.35 32.61 -7.53
CA GLN A 68 -25.49 33.70 -8.00
C GLN A 68 -24.00 33.38 -7.96
N THR A 69 -23.61 32.31 -7.26
CA THR A 69 -22.21 31.87 -7.25
C THR A 69 -21.82 31.21 -8.57
N PRO A 70 -20.52 31.22 -8.94
CA PRO A 70 -20.07 30.59 -10.17
C PRO A 70 -20.39 29.09 -10.21
N LEU A 71 -20.62 28.57 -11.42
CA LEU A 71 -20.69 27.13 -11.66
C LEU A 71 -19.26 26.55 -11.68
N VAL A 72 -19.09 25.39 -11.07
CA VAL A 72 -17.82 24.64 -11.00
C VAL A 72 -18.04 23.16 -11.31
N PHE A 73 -16.98 22.45 -11.68
CA PHE A 73 -17.01 21.00 -11.78
C PHE A 73 -16.94 20.37 -10.39
N LYS A 74 -17.84 19.43 -10.12
CA LYS A 74 -17.84 18.58 -8.92
C LYS A 74 -18.09 17.13 -9.31
N GLY A 75 -17.73 16.21 -8.43
CA GLY A 75 -17.95 14.77 -8.58
C GLY A 75 -16.85 13.98 -7.89
N VAL A 76 -17.17 12.81 -7.37
CA VAL A 76 -16.19 11.99 -6.61
C VAL A 76 -15.10 11.48 -7.53
N VAL A 77 -15.48 10.83 -8.65
CA VAL A 77 -14.49 10.31 -9.62
C VAL A 77 -13.69 11.43 -10.28
N PHE A 78 -14.34 12.56 -10.60
CA PHE A 78 -13.65 13.73 -11.13
C PHE A 78 -12.53 14.21 -10.19
N ASN A 79 -12.83 14.36 -8.89
CA ASN A 79 -11.85 14.79 -7.90
C ASN A 79 -10.79 13.72 -7.61
N GLU A 80 -11.18 12.44 -7.60
CA GLU A 80 -10.26 11.33 -7.47
C GLU A 80 -9.19 11.37 -8.57
N MET A 81 -9.62 11.51 -9.80
CA MET A 81 -8.72 11.52 -10.94
C MET A 81 -7.85 12.79 -11.01
N LYS A 82 -8.36 13.94 -10.58
CA LYS A 82 -7.52 15.13 -10.35
C LYS A 82 -6.41 14.84 -9.35
N GLY A 83 -6.73 14.18 -8.24
CA GLY A 83 -5.74 13.75 -7.26
C GLY A 83 -4.76 12.71 -7.80
N ALA A 84 -5.22 11.76 -8.59
CA ALA A 84 -4.39 10.74 -9.20
C ALA A 84 -3.37 11.29 -10.21
N PHE A 85 -3.72 12.33 -10.95
CA PHE A 85 -2.83 13.02 -11.90
C PHE A 85 -1.85 14.01 -11.26
N THR A 86 -1.70 13.99 -9.93
CA THR A 86 -0.59 14.68 -9.24
C THR A 86 0.65 13.81 -9.09
N ASP A 87 0.49 12.52 -9.25
CA ASP A 87 1.56 11.56 -9.16
C ASP A 87 2.29 11.43 -10.51
N ASN A 88 3.54 11.86 -10.53
CA ASN A 88 4.36 11.84 -11.76
C ASN A 88 4.63 10.42 -12.26
N GLU A 89 4.77 9.42 -11.38
CA GLU A 89 4.90 8.02 -11.79
C GLU A 89 3.65 7.54 -12.52
N ARG A 90 2.48 7.88 -11.98
CA ARG A 90 1.20 7.53 -12.59
C ARG A 90 0.99 8.23 -13.93
N ILE A 91 1.34 9.51 -14.05
CA ILE A 91 1.31 10.23 -15.33
C ILE A 91 2.18 9.52 -16.36
N PHE A 92 3.40 9.16 -15.96
CA PHE A 92 4.35 8.47 -16.85
C PHE A 92 3.80 7.11 -17.32
N SER A 93 3.37 6.25 -16.40
CA SER A 93 2.84 4.91 -16.70
C SER A 93 1.61 4.95 -17.60
N GLN A 94 0.70 5.91 -17.36
CA GLN A 94 -0.48 6.13 -18.18
C GLN A 94 -0.12 6.52 -19.63
N HIS A 95 0.80 7.45 -19.78
CA HIS A 95 1.28 7.84 -21.11
C HIS A 95 2.07 6.74 -21.81
N LEU A 96 2.86 5.96 -21.05
CA LEU A 96 3.56 4.80 -21.59
C LEU A 96 2.57 3.81 -22.21
N GLN A 97 1.57 3.37 -21.43
CA GLN A 97 0.56 2.42 -21.92
C GLN A 97 -0.21 2.99 -23.12
N SER A 98 -0.74 4.20 -23.01
CA SER A 98 -1.58 4.80 -24.05
C SER A 98 -0.81 5.07 -25.35
N ARG A 99 0.48 5.37 -25.29
CA ARG A 99 1.33 5.61 -26.46
C ARG A 99 1.87 4.32 -27.06
N LEU A 100 2.11 3.29 -26.23
CA LEU A 100 2.59 2.00 -26.72
C LEU A 100 1.48 1.18 -27.37
N LEU A 101 0.24 1.33 -26.88
CA LEU A 101 -0.97 0.58 -27.29
C LEU A 101 -2.09 1.55 -27.74
N PRO A 102 -1.88 2.32 -28.82
CA PRO A 102 -2.76 3.44 -29.18
C PRO A 102 -4.05 3.06 -29.92
N ASP A 103 -4.20 1.80 -30.37
CA ASP A 103 -5.23 1.48 -31.37
C ASP A 103 -6.61 1.15 -30.74
N HIS A 104 -6.72 1.03 -29.41
CA HIS A 104 -7.96 0.60 -28.74
C HIS A 104 -8.02 1.04 -27.27
N THR A 105 -8.76 0.30 -26.41
CA THR A 105 -9.06 0.68 -25.02
C THR A 105 -7.85 1.08 -24.18
N TYR A 106 -6.68 0.53 -24.44
CA TYR A 106 -5.46 0.87 -23.70
C TYR A 106 -4.92 2.28 -23.97
N ALA A 107 -5.42 2.93 -25.01
CA ALA A 107 -5.09 4.34 -25.33
C ALA A 107 -5.73 5.35 -24.37
N VAL A 108 -6.70 4.92 -23.56
CA VAL A 108 -7.43 5.79 -22.64
C VAL A 108 -7.22 5.35 -21.19
N VAL A 109 -7.46 6.28 -20.27
CA VAL A 109 -7.33 6.05 -18.83
C VAL A 109 -8.62 5.44 -18.29
N SER A 110 -8.53 4.26 -17.65
CA SER A 110 -9.70 3.54 -17.13
C SER A 110 -10.49 4.33 -16.09
N GLY A 111 -9.83 5.04 -15.18
CA GLY A 111 -10.47 5.90 -14.21
C GLY A 111 -10.97 7.23 -14.79
N GLY A 112 -10.58 7.56 -16.01
CA GLY A 112 -10.91 8.78 -16.72
C GLY A 112 -9.85 9.89 -16.59
N ASP A 113 -9.60 10.58 -17.68
CA ASP A 113 -8.82 11.82 -17.67
C ASP A 113 -9.70 12.95 -17.10
N PRO A 114 -9.23 13.71 -16.10
CA PRO A 114 -10.01 14.83 -15.52
C PRO A 114 -10.49 15.84 -16.53
N LEU A 115 -9.76 16.03 -17.63
CA LEU A 115 -10.17 16.94 -18.71
C LEU A 115 -11.21 16.32 -19.66
N CYS A 116 -11.35 14.98 -19.67
CA CYS A 116 -12.31 14.26 -20.51
C CYS A 116 -13.58 13.83 -19.75
N ILE A 117 -13.48 13.58 -18.45
CA ILE A 117 -14.62 13.18 -17.62
C ILE A 117 -15.82 14.12 -17.80
N PRO A 118 -15.69 15.47 -17.86
CA PRO A 118 -16.81 16.36 -18.06
C PRO A 118 -17.52 16.27 -19.43
N ASP A 119 -17.03 15.43 -20.33
CA ASP A 119 -17.68 15.17 -21.63
C ASP A 119 -18.57 13.92 -21.60
N LEU A 120 -18.49 13.12 -20.54
CA LEU A 120 -19.30 11.91 -20.36
C LEU A 120 -20.72 12.24 -19.94
N THR A 121 -21.67 11.42 -20.40
CA THR A 121 -23.10 11.56 -20.06
C THR A 121 -23.62 10.34 -19.32
N TRP A 122 -24.75 10.52 -18.62
CA TRP A 122 -25.44 9.44 -17.95
C TRP A 122 -25.92 8.35 -18.93
N GLU A 123 -26.39 8.76 -20.11
CA GLU A 123 -26.82 7.85 -21.17
C GLU A 123 -25.67 6.96 -21.65
N GLN A 124 -24.47 7.52 -21.80
CA GLN A 124 -23.28 6.74 -22.14
C GLN A 124 -22.93 5.71 -21.06
N LEU A 125 -23.03 6.08 -19.78
CA LEU A 125 -22.83 5.15 -18.67
C LEU A 125 -23.82 3.98 -18.72
N ARG A 126 -25.10 4.26 -18.92
CA ARG A 126 -26.16 3.23 -19.05
C ARG A 126 -25.93 2.32 -20.25
N GLN A 127 -25.57 2.91 -21.39
CA GLN A 127 -25.27 2.16 -22.60
C GLN A 127 -24.05 1.26 -22.44
N PHE A 128 -23.00 1.77 -21.78
CA PHE A 128 -21.80 0.97 -21.49
C PHE A 128 -22.14 -0.22 -20.61
N HIS A 129 -22.90 0.00 -19.53
CA HIS A 129 -23.35 -1.09 -18.66
C HIS A 129 -24.15 -2.13 -19.43
N ALA A 130 -25.16 -1.71 -20.21
CA ALA A 130 -25.99 -2.62 -21.00
C ALA A 130 -25.20 -3.47 -22.02
N THR A 131 -24.10 -2.94 -22.52
CA THR A 131 -23.25 -3.61 -23.52
C THR A 131 -22.24 -4.57 -22.89
N HIS A 132 -21.63 -4.19 -21.75
CA HIS A 132 -20.48 -4.91 -21.18
C HIS A 132 -20.84 -5.78 -19.96
N TYR A 133 -21.89 -5.43 -19.22
CA TYR A 133 -22.28 -6.07 -17.95
C TYR A 133 -23.39 -7.11 -18.15
N HIS A 134 -23.13 -8.06 -19.03
CA HIS A 134 -24.00 -9.21 -19.28
C HIS A 134 -23.34 -10.49 -18.78
N PRO A 135 -24.08 -11.48 -18.20
CA PRO A 135 -23.46 -12.74 -17.75
C PRO A 135 -22.66 -13.48 -18.82
N SER A 136 -23.03 -13.36 -20.12
CA SER A 136 -22.24 -13.92 -21.23
C SER A 136 -20.86 -13.27 -21.39
N ASN A 137 -20.62 -12.09 -20.79
CA ASN A 137 -19.35 -11.36 -20.76
C ASN A 137 -18.73 -11.35 -19.36
N ALA A 138 -19.15 -12.25 -18.48
CA ALA A 138 -18.67 -12.34 -17.10
C ALA A 138 -17.86 -13.63 -16.87
N ARG A 139 -16.94 -13.56 -15.93
CA ARG A 139 -16.18 -14.69 -15.40
C ARG A 139 -16.40 -14.76 -13.91
N PHE A 140 -16.65 -15.96 -13.37
CA PHE A 140 -16.84 -16.20 -11.95
C PHE A 140 -15.66 -16.99 -11.41
N PHE A 141 -15.04 -16.49 -10.36
CA PHE A 141 -13.94 -17.15 -9.68
C PHE A 141 -14.27 -17.29 -8.19
N THR A 142 -14.19 -18.50 -7.67
CA THR A 142 -14.36 -18.78 -6.23
C THR A 142 -13.15 -19.51 -5.69
N TYR A 143 -12.72 -19.14 -4.48
CA TYR A 143 -11.60 -19.76 -3.78
C TYR A 143 -11.96 -19.96 -2.31
N GLY A 144 -11.73 -21.15 -1.79
CA GLY A 144 -12.01 -21.53 -0.41
C GLY A 144 -12.60 -22.93 -0.28
N ASP A 145 -13.12 -23.24 0.91
CA ASP A 145 -13.61 -24.56 1.27
C ASP A 145 -15.16 -24.63 1.37
N PHE A 146 -15.87 -23.57 0.99
CA PHE A 146 -17.33 -23.62 0.93
C PHE A 146 -17.80 -24.44 -0.28
N PRO A 147 -18.94 -25.18 -0.17
CA PRO A 147 -19.40 -26.09 -1.21
C PRO A 147 -19.66 -25.37 -2.54
N LEU A 148 -18.96 -25.76 -3.61
CA LEU A 148 -19.04 -25.14 -4.93
C LEU A 148 -20.46 -25.23 -5.54
N GLU A 149 -21.17 -26.33 -5.29
CA GLU A 149 -22.53 -26.55 -5.79
C GLU A 149 -23.50 -25.47 -5.30
N GLN A 150 -23.30 -24.97 -4.07
CA GLN A 150 -24.12 -23.88 -3.52
C GLN A 150 -23.85 -22.57 -4.25
N HIS A 151 -22.59 -22.29 -4.57
CA HIS A 151 -22.21 -21.10 -5.34
C HIS A 151 -22.81 -21.15 -6.74
N LEU A 152 -22.65 -22.27 -7.44
CA LEU A 152 -23.20 -22.45 -8.79
C LEU A 152 -24.73 -22.31 -8.82
N LYS A 153 -25.42 -22.92 -7.85
CA LYS A 153 -26.86 -22.80 -7.71
C LYS A 153 -27.28 -21.35 -7.51
N GLN A 154 -26.69 -20.66 -6.56
CA GLN A 154 -27.01 -19.26 -6.24
C GLN A 154 -26.75 -18.32 -7.42
N ILE A 155 -25.61 -18.46 -8.10
CA ILE A 155 -25.27 -17.68 -9.30
C ILE A 155 -26.31 -17.94 -10.40
N HIS A 156 -26.69 -19.20 -10.60
CA HIS A 156 -27.69 -19.54 -11.61
C HIS A 156 -29.06 -18.94 -11.29
N GLU A 157 -29.58 -19.16 -10.08
CA GLU A 157 -30.92 -18.73 -9.70
C GLU A 157 -31.04 -17.18 -9.59
N GLU A 158 -30.02 -16.51 -9.09
CA GLU A 158 -30.08 -15.07 -8.85
C GLU A 158 -29.63 -14.22 -10.06
N ALA A 159 -28.83 -14.76 -10.96
CA ALA A 159 -28.35 -14.06 -12.14
C ALA A 159 -28.58 -14.78 -13.46
N LEU A 160 -27.94 -15.93 -13.72
CA LEU A 160 -27.87 -16.51 -15.05
C LEU A 160 -29.26 -16.88 -15.64
N SER A 161 -30.16 -17.39 -14.82
CA SER A 161 -31.53 -17.78 -15.26
C SER A 161 -32.37 -16.60 -15.74
N LYS A 162 -31.96 -15.37 -15.47
CA LYS A 162 -32.69 -14.14 -15.83
C LYS A 162 -32.24 -13.55 -17.18
N PHE A 163 -31.25 -14.16 -17.82
CA PHE A 163 -30.68 -13.71 -19.08
C PHE A 163 -30.67 -14.83 -20.10
N GLU A 164 -30.86 -14.48 -21.34
CA GLU A 164 -30.58 -15.39 -22.47
C GLU A 164 -29.12 -15.22 -22.88
N LYS A 165 -28.46 -16.29 -23.30
CA LYS A 165 -27.09 -16.24 -23.79
C LYS A 165 -26.97 -15.35 -25.03
N ILE A 166 -26.02 -14.44 -25.02
CA ILE A 166 -25.70 -13.62 -26.20
C ILE A 166 -24.22 -13.80 -26.56
N GLU A 167 -23.86 -13.38 -27.78
CA GLU A 167 -22.47 -13.26 -28.20
C GLU A 167 -21.95 -11.86 -27.84
N PRO A 168 -21.09 -11.72 -26.84
CA PRO A 168 -20.55 -10.43 -26.48
C PRO A 168 -19.57 -9.94 -27.56
N ARG A 169 -19.68 -8.66 -27.92
CA ARG A 169 -18.78 -8.00 -28.89
C ARG A 169 -17.86 -7.01 -28.18
N THR A 170 -17.20 -7.47 -27.13
CA THR A 170 -16.41 -6.63 -26.23
C THR A 170 -14.92 -7.03 -26.22
N ALA A 171 -14.52 -7.99 -27.04
CA ALA A 171 -13.14 -8.42 -27.15
C ALA A 171 -12.21 -7.28 -27.57
N VAL A 172 -11.09 -7.11 -26.87
CA VAL A 172 -10.05 -6.16 -27.24
C VAL A 172 -9.25 -6.75 -28.42
N PRO A 173 -9.15 -6.07 -29.56
CA PRO A 173 -8.37 -6.55 -30.69
C PRO A 173 -6.87 -6.51 -30.38
N ALA A 174 -6.06 -7.22 -31.17
CA ALA A 174 -4.62 -7.15 -31.08
C ALA A 174 -4.09 -5.77 -31.51
N GLN A 175 -3.07 -5.27 -30.83
CA GLN A 175 -2.36 -4.06 -31.24
C GLN A 175 -1.63 -4.28 -32.57
N ARG A 176 -1.80 -3.39 -33.51
CA ARG A 176 -1.08 -3.46 -34.79
C ARG A 176 0.41 -3.19 -34.59
N PRO A 177 1.30 -4.08 -35.04
CA PRO A 177 2.74 -3.83 -34.94
C PRO A 177 3.17 -2.58 -35.68
N TRP A 178 4.13 -1.87 -35.14
CA TRP A 178 4.71 -0.70 -35.81
C TRP A 178 5.84 -1.10 -36.75
N PRO A 179 5.97 -0.41 -37.88
CA PRO A 179 7.07 -0.64 -38.81
C PRO A 179 8.41 -0.04 -38.34
N GLU A 180 8.37 0.93 -37.44
CA GLU A 180 9.53 1.63 -36.87
C GLU A 180 9.26 2.15 -35.47
N PRO A 181 10.29 2.37 -34.62
CA PRO A 181 10.18 2.95 -33.30
C PRO A 181 9.51 4.33 -33.31
N ARG A 182 8.80 4.66 -32.23
CA ARG A 182 8.16 5.96 -32.01
C ARG A 182 8.73 6.63 -30.77
N GLU A 183 8.76 7.95 -30.79
CA GLU A 183 9.25 8.77 -29.70
C GLU A 183 8.23 9.84 -29.33
N PHE A 184 8.00 9.99 -28.01
CA PHE A 184 7.10 11.00 -27.45
C PHE A 184 7.75 11.69 -26.26
N GLN A 185 7.41 12.96 -26.10
CA GLN A 185 7.80 13.76 -24.96
C GLN A 185 6.56 14.32 -24.27
N ILE A 186 6.52 14.19 -22.94
CA ILE A 186 5.47 14.74 -22.10
C ILE A 186 6.08 15.60 -20.99
N THR A 187 5.24 16.33 -20.28
CA THR A 187 5.64 17.16 -19.14
C THR A 187 4.87 16.77 -17.88
N CYS A 188 5.43 17.10 -16.74
CA CYS A 188 4.83 16.90 -15.42
C CYS A 188 5.15 18.09 -14.51
N ALA A 189 4.50 18.12 -13.34
CA ALA A 189 4.88 19.10 -12.31
C ALA A 189 6.26 18.79 -11.76
N ARG A 190 7.01 19.84 -11.40
CA ARG A 190 8.26 19.67 -10.66
C ARG A 190 7.96 19.11 -9.27
N ASP A 191 8.66 18.07 -8.88
CA ASP A 191 8.58 17.51 -7.54
C ASP A 191 9.48 18.29 -6.58
N SER A 192 8.87 18.95 -5.59
CA SER A 192 9.59 19.71 -4.56
C SER A 192 10.25 18.82 -3.51
N LEU A 193 9.93 17.54 -3.47
CA LEU A 193 10.44 16.56 -2.51
C LEU A 193 11.52 15.66 -3.11
N ALA A 194 11.68 15.65 -4.44
CA ALA A 194 12.73 14.87 -5.10
C ALA A 194 14.12 15.41 -4.81
N ALA A 195 15.09 14.53 -4.67
CA ALA A 195 16.50 14.86 -4.67
C ALA A 195 16.92 15.37 -6.07
N GLY A 196 17.89 16.30 -6.14
CA GLY A 196 18.36 16.85 -7.39
C GLY A 196 17.37 17.79 -8.04
N SER A 197 17.18 18.99 -7.47
CA SER A 197 16.17 19.96 -7.91
C SER A 197 16.21 20.34 -9.39
N SER A 198 17.35 20.16 -10.08
CA SER A 198 17.54 20.44 -11.50
C SER A 198 17.38 19.24 -12.43
N GLU A 199 17.42 18.02 -11.89
CA GLU A 199 17.54 16.78 -12.66
C GLU A 199 16.35 15.86 -12.33
N GLN A 200 15.19 16.15 -12.94
CA GLN A 200 13.93 15.41 -12.69
C GLN A 200 13.33 14.86 -13.99
N THR A 201 14.14 14.70 -15.02
CA THR A 201 13.69 14.10 -16.26
C THR A 201 13.63 12.58 -16.11
N THR A 202 12.62 11.98 -16.73
CA THR A 202 12.45 10.53 -16.82
C THR A 202 12.48 10.10 -18.27
N VAL A 203 13.14 8.99 -18.57
CA VAL A 203 13.13 8.38 -19.91
C VAL A 203 13.02 6.86 -19.80
N SER A 204 12.22 6.26 -20.67
CA SER A 204 12.16 4.81 -20.85
C SER A 204 12.18 4.39 -22.30
N VAL A 205 12.62 3.16 -22.51
CA VAL A 205 12.50 2.41 -23.75
C VAL A 205 11.59 1.22 -23.47
N SER A 206 10.48 1.14 -24.20
CA SER A 206 9.45 0.12 -23.98
C SER A 206 9.22 -0.69 -25.24
N PHE A 207 8.97 -1.98 -25.07
CA PHE A 207 8.86 -2.96 -26.14
C PHE A 207 7.54 -3.70 -26.05
N LEU A 208 6.77 -3.78 -27.11
CA LEU A 208 5.59 -4.62 -27.17
C LEU A 208 6.01 -6.08 -27.20
N LEU A 209 5.38 -6.90 -26.40
CA LEU A 209 5.61 -8.34 -26.28
C LEU A 209 4.41 -9.15 -26.79
N PRO A 210 4.48 -10.48 -26.87
CA PRO A 210 3.38 -11.31 -27.34
C PRO A 210 2.12 -11.25 -26.49
N ASP A 211 1.04 -11.78 -27.05
CA ASP A 211 -0.25 -12.03 -26.42
C ASP A 211 -0.08 -12.90 -25.16
N ILE A 212 -0.63 -12.46 -24.02
CA ILE A 212 -0.52 -13.12 -22.72
C ILE A 212 -1.26 -14.47 -22.64
N THR A 213 -2.14 -14.77 -23.58
CA THR A 213 -2.82 -16.08 -23.65
C THR A 213 -1.86 -17.22 -23.99
N ASN A 214 -0.69 -16.92 -24.54
CA ASN A 214 0.42 -17.86 -24.60
C ASN A 214 1.13 -17.91 -23.23
N THR A 215 0.58 -18.69 -22.31
CA THR A 215 0.98 -18.72 -20.91
C THR A 215 2.45 -19.07 -20.68
N PHE A 216 3.01 -20.00 -21.47
CA PHE A 216 4.42 -20.37 -21.34
C PHE A 216 5.36 -19.25 -21.82
N GLU A 217 5.02 -18.58 -22.93
CA GLU A 217 5.81 -17.46 -23.42
C GLU A 217 5.75 -16.28 -22.46
N ALA A 218 4.55 -15.97 -21.92
CA ALA A 218 4.36 -14.96 -20.91
C ALA A 218 5.18 -15.26 -19.63
N PHE A 219 5.14 -16.50 -19.16
CA PHE A 219 5.97 -16.96 -18.04
C PHE A 219 7.47 -16.79 -18.33
N THR A 220 7.94 -17.25 -19.50
CA THR A 220 9.35 -17.14 -19.90
C THR A 220 9.81 -15.69 -19.95
N LEU A 221 9.01 -14.79 -20.53
CA LEU A 221 9.34 -13.37 -20.64
C LEU A 221 9.30 -12.64 -19.29
N SER A 222 8.41 -13.04 -18.39
CA SER A 222 8.41 -12.52 -17.01
C SER A 222 9.68 -12.91 -16.24
N LEU A 223 10.15 -14.15 -16.40
CA LEU A 223 11.43 -14.61 -15.84
C LEU A 223 12.61 -13.87 -16.46
N LEU A 224 12.64 -13.75 -17.78
CA LEU A 224 13.66 -12.99 -18.49
C LEU A 224 13.73 -11.54 -18.04
N SER A 225 12.58 -10.90 -17.88
CA SER A 225 12.49 -9.56 -17.32
C SER A 225 13.17 -9.47 -15.95
N SER A 226 12.86 -10.40 -15.06
CA SER A 226 13.49 -10.44 -13.73
C SER A 226 15.01 -10.61 -13.80
N LEU A 227 15.51 -11.44 -14.71
CA LEU A 227 16.97 -11.57 -14.95
C LEU A 227 17.60 -10.26 -15.43
N LEU A 228 16.88 -9.47 -16.23
CA LEU A 228 17.38 -8.23 -16.80
C LEU A 228 17.44 -7.07 -15.81
N ILE A 229 16.50 -6.99 -14.84
CA ILE A 229 16.33 -5.79 -14.01
C ILE A 229 16.46 -6.03 -12.49
N SER A 230 16.30 -7.27 -12.01
CA SER A 230 16.20 -7.51 -10.57
C SER A 230 17.57 -7.62 -9.90
N GLY A 231 17.75 -6.78 -8.88
CA GLY A 231 18.92 -6.80 -8.01
C GLY A 231 20.22 -6.28 -8.63
N PRO A 232 21.26 -6.08 -7.82
CA PRO A 232 22.50 -5.43 -8.24
C PRO A 232 23.35 -6.26 -9.22
N ASN A 233 23.00 -7.53 -9.42
CA ASN A 233 23.65 -8.41 -10.38
C ASN A 233 23.02 -8.37 -11.77
N SER A 234 21.85 -7.75 -11.91
CA SER A 234 21.17 -7.67 -13.20
C SER A 234 21.87 -6.72 -14.18
N PRO A 235 21.82 -6.99 -15.49
CA PRO A 235 22.47 -6.18 -16.50
C PRO A 235 22.03 -4.72 -16.48
N PHE A 236 20.73 -4.45 -16.42
CA PHE A 236 20.23 -3.08 -16.43
C PHE A 236 20.47 -2.34 -15.11
N TYR A 237 20.48 -3.01 -13.97
CA TYR A 237 20.87 -2.36 -12.73
C TYR A 237 22.32 -1.84 -12.81
N LYS A 238 23.24 -2.69 -13.26
CA LYS A 238 24.66 -2.31 -13.45
C LYS A 238 24.82 -1.15 -14.45
N ALA A 239 24.14 -1.23 -15.57
CA ALA A 239 24.29 -0.26 -16.65
C ALA A 239 23.60 1.08 -16.37
N LEU A 240 22.46 1.07 -15.71
CA LEU A 240 21.61 2.24 -15.54
C LEU A 240 21.65 2.80 -14.12
N VAL A 241 21.27 2.00 -13.13
CA VAL A 241 21.15 2.47 -11.73
C VAL A 241 22.51 2.86 -11.16
N GLU A 242 23.54 2.06 -11.44
CA GLU A 242 24.92 2.33 -10.98
C GLU A 242 25.68 3.32 -11.86
N SER A 243 25.08 3.78 -12.96
CA SER A 243 25.73 4.79 -13.82
C SER A 243 25.93 6.15 -13.15
N GLY A 244 25.13 6.44 -12.13
CA GLY A 244 25.09 7.74 -11.48
C GLY A 244 24.37 8.83 -12.28
N LEU A 245 23.77 8.49 -13.43
CA LEU A 245 23.01 9.43 -14.26
C LEU A 245 21.67 9.83 -13.66
N GLY A 246 21.04 8.92 -12.92
CA GLY A 246 19.71 9.11 -12.34
C GLY A 246 19.62 8.63 -10.91
N THR A 247 18.39 8.62 -10.39
CA THR A 247 18.09 8.24 -9.00
C THR A 247 17.61 6.81 -8.86
N ASP A 248 16.81 6.31 -9.80
CA ASP A 248 16.26 4.96 -9.83
C ASP A 248 15.81 4.61 -11.26
N PHE A 249 15.37 3.36 -11.45
CA PHE A 249 14.67 2.96 -12.67
C PHE A 249 13.46 3.86 -12.95
N SER A 250 13.11 3.99 -14.22
CA SER A 250 11.88 4.67 -14.63
C SER A 250 10.65 3.97 -14.08
N PRO A 251 9.52 4.68 -13.89
CA PRO A 251 8.26 4.04 -13.55
C PRO A 251 7.88 2.93 -14.55
N ASP A 252 7.13 1.96 -14.09
CA ASP A 252 6.65 0.82 -14.89
C ASP A 252 7.78 -0.05 -15.48
N VAL A 253 8.92 -0.11 -14.80
CA VAL A 253 10.06 -0.93 -15.20
C VAL A 253 9.73 -2.43 -15.13
N GLY A 254 10.14 -3.17 -16.15
CA GLY A 254 10.01 -4.62 -16.20
C GLY A 254 8.86 -5.09 -17.09
N TYR A 255 8.46 -6.34 -16.86
CA TYR A 255 7.38 -7.01 -17.58
C TYR A 255 6.01 -6.60 -17.04
N ASN A 256 5.13 -6.16 -17.93
CA ASN A 256 3.74 -5.90 -17.65
C ASN A 256 2.86 -6.84 -18.49
N GLY A 257 2.09 -7.70 -17.83
CA GLY A 257 1.16 -8.67 -18.43
C GLY A 257 -0.31 -8.35 -18.13
N CYS A 258 -0.65 -7.09 -17.85
CA CYS A 258 -2.02 -6.68 -17.53
C CYS A 258 -2.83 -6.24 -18.76
N THR A 259 -2.23 -6.25 -19.94
CA THR A 259 -2.86 -5.95 -21.24
C THR A 259 -2.83 -7.18 -22.13
N ARG A 260 -3.61 -7.20 -23.21
CA ARG A 260 -3.69 -8.36 -24.12
C ARG A 260 -2.32 -8.74 -24.67
N GLU A 261 -1.61 -7.81 -25.25
CA GLU A 261 -0.17 -7.97 -25.50
C GLU A 261 0.58 -7.43 -24.29
N ALA A 262 1.51 -8.22 -23.77
CA ALA A 262 2.41 -7.76 -22.71
C ALA A 262 3.37 -6.68 -23.23
N TYR A 263 4.04 -6.01 -22.35
CA TYR A 263 5.15 -5.14 -22.71
C TYR A 263 6.26 -5.19 -21.66
N PHE A 264 7.44 -4.75 -22.04
CA PHE A 264 8.57 -4.56 -21.15
C PHE A 264 9.05 -3.13 -21.27
N SER A 265 9.38 -2.52 -20.16
CA SER A 265 9.90 -1.15 -20.10
C SER A 265 11.16 -1.08 -19.24
N VAL A 266 12.13 -0.23 -19.66
CA VAL A 266 13.34 0.02 -18.89
C VAL A 266 13.87 1.41 -19.17
N GLY A 267 14.34 2.10 -18.13
CA GLY A 267 14.91 3.43 -18.23
C GLY A 267 15.28 3.98 -16.87
N LEU A 268 15.48 5.29 -16.79
CA LEU A 268 15.85 5.98 -15.55
C LEU A 268 14.95 7.18 -15.29
N GLN A 269 14.77 7.49 -14.02
CA GLN A 269 14.20 8.74 -13.53
C GLN A 269 15.26 9.56 -12.77
N GLY A 270 14.99 10.85 -12.58
CA GLY A 270 15.92 11.75 -11.91
C GLY A 270 17.18 12.04 -12.73
N ILE A 271 17.08 12.08 -14.06
CA ILE A 271 18.21 12.37 -14.95
C ILE A 271 18.20 13.83 -15.42
N ALA A 272 19.36 14.31 -15.89
CA ALA A 272 19.44 15.54 -16.66
C ALA A 272 18.86 15.33 -18.07
N GLU A 273 18.19 16.33 -18.62
CA GLU A 273 17.61 16.26 -19.97
C GLU A 273 18.63 15.88 -21.04
N LYS A 274 19.87 16.41 -20.95
CA LYS A 274 20.96 16.11 -21.88
C LYS A 274 21.36 14.63 -21.90
N ASP A 275 21.04 13.87 -20.87
CA ASP A 275 21.45 12.47 -20.70
C ASP A 275 20.44 11.45 -21.25
N ILE A 276 19.32 11.93 -21.81
CA ILE A 276 18.29 11.06 -22.43
C ILE A 276 18.93 10.12 -23.47
N GLN A 277 19.75 10.65 -24.37
CA GLN A 277 20.39 9.84 -25.41
C GLN A 277 21.39 8.85 -24.81
N THR A 278 22.13 9.25 -23.80
CA THR A 278 23.07 8.36 -23.08
C THR A 278 22.34 7.16 -22.46
N VAL A 279 21.18 7.37 -21.84
CA VAL A 279 20.36 6.27 -21.29
C VAL A 279 19.88 5.33 -22.40
N ARG A 280 19.42 5.86 -23.52
CA ARG A 280 19.01 5.05 -24.69
C ARG A 280 20.15 4.18 -25.20
N ASP A 281 21.34 4.75 -25.35
CA ASP A 281 22.53 4.05 -25.80
C ASP A 281 22.98 2.98 -24.81
N LEU A 282 22.84 3.22 -23.49
CA LEU A 282 23.11 2.23 -22.46
C LEU A 282 22.12 1.06 -22.54
N VAL A 283 20.83 1.31 -22.76
CA VAL A 283 19.82 0.25 -22.93
C VAL A 283 20.20 -0.62 -24.14
N ASP A 284 20.51 -0.01 -25.27
CA ASP A 284 20.81 -0.74 -26.50
C ASP A 284 22.09 -1.58 -26.38
N ARG A 285 23.16 -1.00 -25.80
CA ARG A 285 24.42 -1.72 -25.53
C ARG A 285 24.25 -2.86 -24.54
N THR A 286 23.46 -2.67 -23.50
CA THR A 286 23.20 -3.72 -22.49
C THR A 286 22.48 -4.92 -23.13
N LEU A 287 21.54 -4.68 -24.03
CA LEU A 287 20.91 -5.76 -24.80
C LEU A 287 21.91 -6.51 -25.67
N ASP A 288 22.82 -5.82 -26.35
CA ASP A 288 23.90 -6.45 -27.13
C ASP A 288 24.81 -7.30 -26.25
N ASP A 289 25.22 -6.78 -25.09
CA ASP A 289 26.05 -7.51 -24.12
C ASP A 289 25.35 -8.77 -23.62
N VAL A 290 24.06 -8.71 -23.29
CA VAL A 290 23.27 -9.87 -22.86
C VAL A 290 23.14 -10.93 -23.97
N ILE A 291 22.92 -10.51 -25.21
CA ILE A 291 22.86 -11.43 -26.36
C ILE A 291 24.21 -12.15 -26.53
N LEU A 292 25.31 -11.47 -26.31
CA LEU A 292 26.66 -12.02 -26.43
C LEU A 292 27.03 -12.93 -25.27
N GLN A 293 26.79 -12.51 -24.02
CA GLN A 293 27.29 -13.14 -22.80
C GLN A 293 26.31 -14.12 -22.15
N GLY A 294 24.99 -13.87 -22.29
CA GLY A 294 23.94 -14.60 -21.59
C GLY A 294 23.83 -14.25 -20.12
N PHE A 295 23.33 -15.19 -19.35
CA PHE A 295 23.14 -15.08 -17.89
C PHE A 295 23.92 -16.17 -17.16
N GLU A 296 24.42 -15.86 -15.98
CA GLU A 296 25.05 -16.82 -15.10
C GLU A 296 24.04 -17.86 -14.57
N ASP A 297 24.44 -19.14 -14.47
CA ASP A 297 23.55 -20.22 -14.03
C ASP A 297 23.01 -19.96 -12.62
N ASP A 298 23.84 -19.47 -11.71
CA ASP A 298 23.41 -19.15 -10.34
C ASP A 298 22.29 -18.10 -10.29
N ARG A 299 22.24 -17.18 -11.24
CA ARG A 299 21.15 -16.20 -11.31
C ARG A 299 19.85 -16.84 -11.77
N ILE A 300 19.92 -17.78 -12.71
CA ILE A 300 18.76 -18.54 -13.17
C ILE A 300 18.24 -19.40 -12.01
N GLU A 301 19.15 -20.08 -11.29
CA GLU A 301 18.76 -20.90 -10.12
C GLU A 301 18.15 -20.05 -8.99
N ALA A 302 18.69 -18.86 -8.71
CA ALA A 302 18.13 -17.94 -7.73
C ALA A 302 16.70 -17.52 -8.11
N LEU A 303 16.45 -17.25 -9.39
CA LEU A 303 15.13 -16.90 -9.89
C LEU A 303 14.14 -18.06 -9.75
N LEU A 304 14.53 -19.28 -10.11
CA LEU A 304 13.69 -20.47 -9.96
C LEU A 304 13.43 -20.83 -8.49
N HIS A 305 14.40 -20.61 -7.62
CA HIS A 305 14.23 -20.71 -6.17
C HIS A 305 13.15 -19.71 -5.68
N LYS A 306 13.18 -18.47 -6.15
CA LYS A 306 12.16 -17.47 -5.84
C LYS A 306 10.76 -17.91 -6.28
N VAL A 307 10.63 -18.51 -7.46
CA VAL A 307 9.35 -19.07 -7.95
C VAL A 307 8.87 -20.19 -7.02
N GLU A 308 9.75 -21.11 -6.59
CA GLU A 308 9.40 -22.17 -5.63
C GLU A 308 8.88 -21.61 -4.32
N ILE A 309 9.53 -20.58 -3.77
CA ILE A 309 9.07 -19.90 -2.56
C ILE A 309 7.70 -19.25 -2.76
N GLN A 310 7.48 -18.56 -3.88
CA GLN A 310 6.19 -17.92 -4.18
C GLN A 310 5.05 -18.94 -4.28
N MET A 311 5.31 -20.11 -4.82
CA MET A 311 4.31 -21.20 -4.88
C MET A 311 3.92 -21.74 -3.50
N LYS A 312 4.82 -21.66 -2.52
CA LYS A 312 4.62 -22.21 -1.17
C LYS A 312 4.12 -21.16 -0.18
N HIS A 313 4.46 -19.89 -0.38
CA HIS A 313 4.07 -18.81 0.51
C HIS A 313 2.59 -18.47 0.35
N GLN A 314 1.83 -18.54 1.45
CA GLN A 314 0.41 -18.19 1.48
C GLN A 314 0.18 -16.99 2.38
N SER A 315 -0.23 -15.87 1.78
CA SER A 315 -0.69 -14.69 2.50
C SER A 315 -2.18 -14.79 2.84
N ALA A 316 -2.66 -13.91 3.71
CA ALA A 316 -4.09 -13.80 4.03
C ALA A 316 -4.96 -13.43 2.80
N SER A 317 -4.36 -12.81 1.77
CA SER A 317 -5.03 -12.42 0.52
C SER A 317 -4.71 -13.34 -0.66
N PHE A 318 -4.28 -14.58 -0.41
CA PHE A 318 -3.84 -15.51 -1.44
C PHE A 318 -4.89 -15.75 -2.53
N GLY A 319 -6.17 -15.96 -2.17
CA GLY A 319 -7.26 -16.16 -3.13
C GLY A 319 -7.50 -14.95 -4.03
N LEU A 320 -7.39 -13.72 -3.48
CA LEU A 320 -7.48 -12.49 -4.26
C LEU A 320 -6.31 -12.35 -5.24
N ALA A 321 -5.10 -12.69 -4.80
CA ALA A 321 -3.92 -12.67 -5.66
C ALA A 321 -4.05 -13.65 -6.82
N LEU A 322 -4.56 -14.86 -6.56
CA LEU A 322 -4.86 -15.85 -7.62
C LEU A 322 -5.90 -15.32 -8.60
N ALA A 323 -7.01 -14.76 -8.12
CA ALA A 323 -8.05 -14.19 -8.97
C ALA A 323 -7.47 -13.10 -9.88
N SER A 324 -6.66 -12.20 -9.34
CA SER A 324 -6.02 -11.12 -10.11
C SER A 324 -5.02 -11.67 -11.14
N HIS A 325 -4.25 -12.68 -10.78
CA HIS A 325 -3.29 -13.32 -11.70
C HIS A 325 -4.00 -13.98 -12.91
N VAL A 326 -5.10 -14.67 -12.65
CA VAL A 326 -5.87 -15.36 -13.69
C VAL A 326 -6.69 -14.38 -14.52
N ALA A 327 -7.18 -13.29 -13.94
CA ALA A 327 -8.16 -12.39 -14.56
C ALA A 327 -7.66 -11.82 -15.90
N SER A 328 -6.43 -11.35 -15.98
CA SER A 328 -5.90 -10.73 -17.20
C SER A 328 -5.87 -11.72 -18.39
N CYS A 329 -5.36 -12.93 -18.18
CA CYS A 329 -5.29 -13.95 -19.21
C CYS A 329 -6.70 -14.47 -19.58
N TRP A 330 -7.52 -14.77 -18.60
CA TRP A 330 -8.88 -15.31 -18.80
C TRP A 330 -9.81 -14.30 -19.48
N ASN A 331 -9.60 -13.01 -19.25
CA ASN A 331 -10.35 -11.94 -19.94
C ASN A 331 -10.22 -12.02 -21.47
N HIS A 332 -9.11 -12.52 -21.98
CA HIS A 332 -8.84 -12.74 -23.40
C HIS A 332 -9.00 -14.20 -23.84
N ASP A 333 -9.83 -14.98 -23.13
CA ASP A 333 -10.11 -16.40 -23.41
C ASP A 333 -8.88 -17.33 -23.29
N GLY A 334 -7.83 -16.90 -22.59
CA GLY A 334 -6.73 -17.78 -22.18
C GLY A 334 -7.19 -18.81 -21.14
N ASP A 335 -6.51 -19.96 -21.10
CA ASP A 335 -6.85 -21.03 -20.15
C ASP A 335 -6.39 -20.69 -18.73
N PRO A 336 -7.32 -20.43 -17.79
CA PRO A 336 -6.99 -20.12 -16.41
C PRO A 336 -6.28 -21.27 -15.68
N VAL A 337 -6.52 -22.52 -16.09
CA VAL A 337 -5.88 -23.70 -15.49
C VAL A 337 -4.40 -23.74 -15.86
N GLU A 338 -4.07 -23.45 -17.11
CA GLU A 338 -2.66 -23.40 -17.56
C GLU A 338 -1.89 -22.27 -16.86
N CYS A 339 -2.53 -21.13 -16.56
CA CYS A 339 -1.92 -20.04 -15.77
C CYS A 339 -1.50 -20.50 -14.37
N LEU A 340 -2.18 -21.49 -13.79
CA LEU A 340 -1.93 -21.98 -12.43
C LEU A 340 -0.93 -23.14 -12.37
N LYS A 341 -0.56 -23.75 -13.51
CA LYS A 341 0.37 -24.90 -13.57
C LYS A 341 1.85 -24.46 -13.55
N LEU A 342 2.24 -23.65 -12.58
CA LEU A 342 3.60 -23.08 -12.48
C LEU A 342 4.69 -24.15 -12.45
N GLY A 343 4.47 -25.27 -11.76
CA GLY A 343 5.45 -26.38 -11.72
C GLY A 343 5.75 -26.96 -13.11
N SER A 344 4.73 -27.14 -13.95
CA SER A 344 4.89 -27.60 -15.33
C SER A 344 5.62 -26.58 -16.20
N GLN A 345 5.35 -25.31 -16.00
CA GLN A 345 6.03 -24.22 -16.71
C GLN A 345 7.51 -24.11 -16.32
N VAL A 346 7.83 -24.27 -15.05
CA VAL A 346 9.24 -24.33 -14.56
C VAL A 346 9.96 -25.52 -15.18
N ALA A 347 9.36 -26.71 -15.19
CA ALA A 347 9.96 -27.90 -15.78
C ALA A 347 10.24 -27.72 -17.29
N ARG A 348 9.27 -27.16 -18.01
CA ARG A 348 9.42 -26.84 -19.44
C ARG A 348 10.51 -25.77 -19.68
N PHE A 349 10.57 -24.77 -18.83
CA PHE A 349 11.60 -23.74 -18.92
C PHE A 349 13.00 -24.33 -18.75
N ARG A 350 13.22 -25.22 -17.76
CA ARG A 350 14.49 -25.93 -17.56
C ARG A 350 14.84 -26.79 -18.78
N GLN A 351 13.85 -27.50 -19.33
CA GLN A 351 14.06 -28.29 -20.54
C GLN A 351 14.52 -27.42 -21.72
N CYS A 352 13.89 -26.26 -21.94
CA CYS A 352 14.32 -25.35 -23.01
C CYS A 352 15.77 -24.84 -22.82
N LEU A 353 16.21 -24.60 -21.59
CA LEU A 353 17.59 -24.20 -21.29
C LEU A 353 18.58 -25.35 -21.55
N GLU A 354 18.21 -26.59 -21.21
CA GLU A 354 19.05 -27.78 -21.47
C GLU A 354 19.19 -28.07 -22.96
N GLU A 355 18.08 -27.95 -23.71
CA GLU A 355 18.04 -28.21 -25.17
C GLU A 355 18.76 -27.12 -25.96
N ASN A 356 18.69 -25.87 -25.50
CA ASN A 356 19.27 -24.71 -26.16
C ASN A 356 19.96 -23.76 -25.17
N PRO A 357 21.25 -23.84 -24.98
CA PRO A 357 22.00 -22.93 -24.07
C PRO A 357 21.88 -21.44 -24.43
N LYS A 358 21.46 -21.11 -25.65
CA LYS A 358 21.23 -19.73 -26.10
C LYS A 358 19.75 -19.31 -26.08
N PHE A 359 18.89 -20.11 -25.47
CA PHE A 359 17.45 -19.90 -25.44
C PHE A 359 17.08 -18.48 -24.98
N LEU A 360 17.63 -18.00 -23.88
CA LEU A 360 17.34 -16.68 -23.36
C LEU A 360 17.94 -15.55 -24.22
N GLN A 361 19.15 -15.74 -24.75
CA GLN A 361 19.77 -14.75 -25.64
C GLN A 361 18.95 -14.57 -26.94
N GLU A 362 18.43 -15.67 -27.49
CA GLU A 362 17.55 -15.64 -28.66
C GLU A 362 16.25 -14.90 -28.37
N LYS A 363 15.67 -15.07 -27.18
CA LYS A 363 14.50 -14.30 -26.73
C LYS A 363 14.81 -12.81 -26.60
N VAL A 364 15.95 -12.44 -26.04
CA VAL A 364 16.39 -11.03 -25.95
C VAL A 364 16.54 -10.44 -27.35
N LYS A 365 17.18 -11.17 -28.27
CA LYS A 365 17.31 -10.70 -29.64
C LYS A 365 15.95 -10.50 -30.31
N GLN A 366 15.07 -11.50 -30.24
CA GLN A 366 13.77 -11.49 -30.89
C GLN A 366 12.85 -10.38 -30.37
N TYR A 367 12.73 -10.27 -29.05
CA TYR A 367 11.69 -9.41 -28.44
C TYR A 367 12.16 -8.01 -28.07
N PHE A 368 13.46 -7.77 -28.01
CA PHE A 368 14.00 -6.44 -27.67
C PHE A 368 14.86 -5.87 -28.80
N LYS A 369 15.90 -6.56 -29.22
CA LYS A 369 16.84 -5.99 -30.21
C LYS A 369 16.22 -5.80 -31.59
N ASP A 370 15.60 -6.85 -32.12
CA ASP A 370 14.99 -6.89 -33.44
C ASP A 370 13.55 -6.33 -33.46
N ASN A 371 13.01 -6.00 -32.30
CA ASN A 371 11.64 -5.52 -32.16
C ASN A 371 11.52 -4.07 -32.64
N ARG A 372 10.67 -3.85 -33.64
CA ARG A 372 10.39 -2.52 -34.19
C ARG A 372 9.27 -1.78 -33.48
N HIS A 373 8.39 -2.48 -32.76
CA HIS A 373 7.34 -1.88 -31.93
C HIS A 373 7.97 -1.42 -30.61
N LYS A 374 8.71 -0.34 -30.70
CA LYS A 374 9.50 0.24 -29.60
C LYS A 374 9.06 1.68 -29.36
N LEU A 375 8.78 2.02 -28.13
CA LEU A 375 8.44 3.35 -27.67
C LEU A 375 9.60 3.94 -26.87
N ILE A 376 10.03 5.14 -27.22
CA ILE A 376 10.88 5.99 -26.39
C ILE A 376 9.97 7.08 -25.80
N LEU A 377 9.82 7.08 -24.48
CA LEU A 377 9.03 8.08 -23.78
C LEU A 377 9.93 8.88 -22.84
N SER A 378 9.89 10.21 -22.96
CA SER A 378 10.54 11.13 -22.02
C SER A 378 9.53 12.03 -21.34
N MET A 379 9.74 12.30 -20.06
CA MET A 379 8.92 13.21 -19.26
C MET A 379 9.82 14.24 -18.59
N LYS A 380 9.50 15.51 -18.78
CA LYS A 380 10.29 16.63 -18.26
C LYS A 380 9.49 17.43 -17.24
N PRO A 381 10.13 17.95 -16.18
CA PRO A 381 9.47 18.88 -15.27
C PRO A 381 9.19 20.20 -15.97
N ASP A 382 8.02 20.75 -15.71
CA ASP A 382 7.58 22.08 -16.16
C ASP A 382 7.11 22.87 -14.92
N ASP A 383 7.79 23.96 -14.61
CA ASP A 383 7.46 24.79 -13.45
C ASP A 383 6.05 25.41 -13.52
N GLN A 384 5.50 25.52 -14.74
CA GLN A 384 4.16 26.07 -15.00
C GLN A 384 3.11 24.95 -15.21
N TYR A 385 3.45 23.68 -15.01
CA TYR A 385 2.56 22.55 -15.32
C TYR A 385 1.20 22.70 -14.63
N SER A 386 1.20 22.92 -13.33
CA SER A 386 -0.03 23.04 -12.53
C SER A 386 -0.89 24.25 -12.96
N GLU A 387 -0.25 25.38 -13.28
CA GLU A 387 -0.93 26.57 -13.78
C GLU A 387 -1.55 26.32 -15.16
N LYS A 388 -0.81 25.65 -16.06
CA LYS A 388 -1.31 25.28 -17.39
C LYS A 388 -2.51 24.33 -17.30
N GLN A 389 -2.45 23.31 -16.43
CA GLN A 389 -3.56 22.38 -16.20
C GLN A 389 -4.78 23.09 -15.63
N ALA A 390 -4.60 23.97 -14.66
CA ALA A 390 -5.69 24.78 -14.10
C ALA A 390 -6.30 25.72 -15.15
N GLN A 391 -5.50 26.31 -16.00
CA GLN A 391 -5.98 27.17 -17.09
C GLN A 391 -6.81 26.40 -18.12
N VAL A 392 -6.35 25.22 -18.54
CA VAL A 392 -7.08 24.34 -19.49
C VAL A 392 -8.42 23.90 -18.88
N GLU A 393 -8.44 23.53 -17.60
CA GLU A 393 -9.68 23.18 -16.88
C GLU A 393 -10.64 24.38 -16.80
N ALA A 394 -10.12 25.57 -16.46
CA ALA A 394 -10.93 26.79 -16.38
C ALA A 394 -11.50 27.19 -17.73
N GLU A 395 -10.74 27.05 -18.82
CA GLU A 395 -11.22 27.31 -20.17
C GLU A 395 -12.31 26.32 -20.59
N LYS A 396 -12.13 25.04 -20.31
CA LYS A 396 -13.16 24.01 -20.56
C LYS A 396 -14.43 24.27 -19.76
N LEU A 397 -14.30 24.64 -18.48
CA LEU A 397 -15.43 25.02 -17.66
C LEU A 397 -16.16 26.23 -18.24
N LYS A 398 -15.42 27.26 -18.63
CA LYS A 398 -15.98 28.47 -19.26
C LYS A 398 -16.76 28.13 -20.54
N GLN A 399 -16.17 27.33 -21.45
CA GLN A 399 -16.86 26.92 -22.68
C GLN A 399 -18.18 26.20 -22.40
N LYS A 400 -18.19 25.27 -21.41
CA LYS A 400 -19.42 24.58 -21.01
C LYS A 400 -20.46 25.54 -20.42
N VAL A 401 -20.05 26.44 -19.54
CA VAL A 401 -20.95 27.40 -18.88
C VAL A 401 -21.49 28.43 -19.89
N ASP A 402 -20.65 28.90 -20.82
CA ASP A 402 -21.06 29.86 -21.86
C ASP A 402 -22.06 29.25 -22.87
N SER A 403 -22.06 27.91 -23.01
CA SER A 403 -23.03 27.22 -23.87
C SER A 403 -24.40 26.99 -23.22
N LEU A 404 -24.55 27.27 -21.92
CA LEU A 404 -25.79 27.04 -21.18
C LEU A 404 -26.78 28.22 -21.36
N SER A 405 -28.03 27.91 -21.63
CA SER A 405 -29.12 28.86 -21.55
C SER A 405 -29.43 29.23 -20.09
N PRO A 406 -30.17 30.32 -19.85
CA PRO A 406 -30.67 30.61 -18.48
C PRO A 406 -31.51 29.47 -17.91
N GLU A 407 -32.29 28.81 -18.73
CA GLU A 407 -33.12 27.65 -18.38
C GLU A 407 -32.26 26.45 -17.95
N ASP A 408 -31.17 26.18 -18.65
CA ASP A 408 -30.22 25.10 -18.30
C ASP A 408 -29.57 25.39 -16.93
N LYS A 409 -29.17 26.63 -16.70
CA LYS A 409 -28.57 27.04 -15.40
C LYS A 409 -29.57 26.88 -14.25
N GLN A 410 -30.82 27.19 -14.49
CA GLN A 410 -31.89 27.00 -13.49
C GLN A 410 -32.13 25.50 -13.22
N GLN A 411 -32.14 24.66 -14.27
CA GLN A 411 -32.27 23.22 -14.12
C GLN A 411 -31.08 22.61 -13.34
N ILE A 412 -29.83 23.07 -13.60
CA ILE A 412 -28.66 22.66 -12.86
C ILE A 412 -28.82 22.99 -11.38
N TYR A 413 -29.28 24.20 -11.05
CA TYR A 413 -29.51 24.60 -9.66
C TYR A 413 -30.57 23.73 -8.97
N GLU A 414 -31.72 23.52 -9.61
CA GLU A 414 -32.82 22.69 -9.10
C GLU A 414 -32.34 21.23 -8.85
N LYS A 415 -31.61 20.68 -9.79
CA LYS A 415 -31.06 19.32 -9.68
C LYS A 415 -29.99 19.21 -8.61
N GLY A 416 -29.19 20.26 -8.38
CA GLY A 416 -28.28 20.35 -7.26
C GLY A 416 -28.99 20.29 -5.90
N LEU A 417 -30.12 21.01 -5.78
CA LEU A 417 -30.96 20.96 -4.56
C LEU A 417 -31.63 19.59 -4.37
N GLU A 418 -32.05 18.94 -5.47
CA GLU A 418 -32.60 17.59 -5.44
C GLU A 418 -31.54 16.59 -4.93
N LEU A 419 -30.31 16.69 -5.43
CA LEU A 419 -29.20 15.88 -4.99
C LEU A 419 -28.91 16.08 -3.49
N GLN A 420 -28.85 17.32 -3.01
CA GLN A 420 -28.67 17.61 -1.57
C GLN A 420 -29.79 16.99 -0.73
N THR A 421 -31.03 17.07 -1.22
CA THR A 421 -32.16 16.47 -0.54
C THR A 421 -32.02 14.96 -0.45
N GLN A 422 -31.61 14.32 -1.56
CA GLN A 422 -31.34 12.87 -1.59
C GLN A 422 -30.21 12.48 -0.62
N GLN A 423 -29.12 13.22 -0.61
CA GLN A 423 -27.97 12.97 0.29
C GLN A 423 -28.32 13.12 1.77
N SER A 424 -29.33 13.91 2.08
CA SER A 424 -29.79 14.18 3.44
C SER A 424 -30.87 13.21 3.92
N ARG A 425 -31.49 12.43 3.02
CA ARG A 425 -32.51 11.44 3.38
C ARG A 425 -31.89 10.23 4.05
N PRO A 426 -32.48 9.71 5.15
CA PRO A 426 -32.12 8.40 5.67
C PRO A 426 -32.31 7.35 4.58
N GLN A 427 -31.28 6.56 4.32
CA GLN A 427 -31.37 5.47 3.37
C GLN A 427 -32.07 4.27 4.02
N ASP A 428 -33.14 3.78 3.41
CA ASP A 428 -33.76 2.52 3.80
C ASP A 428 -32.92 1.35 3.24
N ALA A 429 -32.18 0.71 4.12
CA ALA A 429 -31.36 -0.44 3.79
C ALA A 429 -32.02 -1.77 4.20
N SER A 430 -33.35 -1.79 4.47
CA SER A 430 -34.07 -2.99 4.90
C SER A 430 -34.08 -4.12 3.84
N CYS A 431 -33.95 -3.77 2.57
CA CYS A 431 -33.84 -4.74 1.47
C CYS A 431 -32.49 -5.48 1.44
N LEU A 432 -31.46 -4.98 2.10
CA LEU A 432 -30.15 -5.62 2.12
C LEU A 432 -30.11 -6.70 3.21
N PRO A 433 -29.58 -7.90 2.91
CA PRO A 433 -29.33 -8.89 3.92
C PRO A 433 -28.30 -8.35 4.92
N ALA A 434 -28.42 -8.78 6.18
CA ALA A 434 -27.55 -8.35 7.24
C ALA A 434 -27.24 -9.52 8.16
N LEU A 435 -26.01 -9.55 8.65
CA LEU A 435 -25.65 -10.34 9.83
C LEU A 435 -26.17 -9.65 11.10
N LYS A 436 -26.31 -10.43 12.15
CA LYS A 436 -26.60 -9.96 13.50
C LYS A 436 -25.32 -10.05 14.33
N VAL A 437 -25.23 -9.27 15.39
CA VAL A 437 -24.14 -9.38 16.36
C VAL A 437 -24.05 -10.79 16.95
N SER A 438 -25.19 -11.51 17.06
CA SER A 438 -25.24 -12.91 17.47
C SER A 438 -24.64 -13.92 16.49
N ASP A 439 -24.41 -13.53 15.23
CA ASP A 439 -23.76 -14.38 14.22
C ASP A 439 -22.19 -14.32 14.36
N ILE A 440 -21.67 -13.48 15.25
CA ILE A 440 -20.24 -13.33 15.52
C ILE A 440 -19.81 -14.38 16.54
N GLU A 441 -18.72 -15.09 16.25
CA GLU A 441 -18.13 -16.05 17.20
C GLU A 441 -17.72 -15.33 18.51
N PRO A 442 -18.25 -15.73 19.67
CA PRO A 442 -17.98 -15.04 20.92
C PRO A 442 -16.56 -15.24 21.46
N ARG A 443 -15.88 -16.29 21.03
CA ARG A 443 -14.53 -16.63 21.49
C ARG A 443 -13.53 -16.58 20.36
N ILE A 444 -12.32 -16.10 20.67
CA ILE A 444 -11.20 -16.14 19.74
C ILE A 444 -10.56 -17.53 19.72
N PRO A 445 -9.98 -17.96 18.60
CA PRO A 445 -9.14 -19.15 18.57
C PRO A 445 -7.85 -18.93 19.39
N VAL A 446 -7.47 -19.91 20.18
CA VAL A 446 -6.23 -19.87 20.95
C VAL A 446 -5.04 -20.17 20.03
N THR A 447 -3.96 -19.41 20.19
CA THR A 447 -2.70 -19.64 19.48
C THR A 447 -1.68 -20.26 20.44
N GLU A 448 -1.30 -21.49 20.21
CA GLU A 448 -0.27 -22.15 21.01
C GLU A 448 1.10 -21.55 20.71
N LEU A 449 1.78 -21.12 21.76
CA LEU A 449 3.11 -20.51 21.71
C LEU A 449 4.02 -21.16 22.75
N ASP A 450 5.21 -21.55 22.31
CA ASP A 450 6.28 -22.00 23.21
C ASP A 450 7.38 -20.94 23.28
N VAL A 451 8.09 -20.89 24.40
CA VAL A 451 9.24 -20.00 24.58
C VAL A 451 10.45 -20.80 25.00
N VAL A 452 11.53 -20.64 24.28
CA VAL A 452 12.85 -21.22 24.63
C VAL A 452 13.88 -20.10 24.78
N LEU A 453 15.01 -20.40 25.44
CA LEU A 453 16.11 -19.46 25.60
C LEU A 453 17.27 -19.88 24.68
N ALA A 454 17.57 -19.08 23.67
CA ALA A 454 18.76 -19.23 22.82
C ALA A 454 19.98 -18.57 23.48
N GLY A 455 21.15 -19.21 23.39
CA GLY A 455 22.36 -18.74 24.06
C GLY A 455 22.24 -18.65 25.58
N GLY A 456 21.17 -19.21 26.15
CA GLY A 456 20.88 -19.22 27.59
C GLY A 456 20.13 -18.01 28.11
N GLU A 457 19.98 -16.94 27.32
CA GLU A 457 19.37 -15.66 27.76
C GLU A 457 18.39 -15.04 26.76
N THR A 458 18.61 -15.22 25.47
CA THR A 458 17.77 -14.61 24.43
C THR A 458 16.47 -15.38 24.24
N PRO A 459 15.32 -14.78 24.50
CA PRO A 459 14.05 -15.45 24.37
C PRO A 459 13.64 -15.63 22.89
N VAL A 460 13.12 -16.82 22.59
CA VAL A 460 12.64 -17.19 21.25
C VAL A 460 11.21 -17.71 21.38
N GLN A 461 10.28 -17.01 20.76
CA GLN A 461 8.90 -17.48 20.62
C GLN A 461 8.83 -18.50 19.47
N LEU A 462 8.29 -19.65 19.73
CA LEU A 462 8.05 -20.69 18.74
C LEU A 462 6.54 -20.84 18.49
N CYS A 463 6.12 -20.72 17.25
CA CYS A 463 4.72 -20.85 16.83
C CYS A 463 4.60 -21.90 15.71
N ALA A 464 4.14 -23.08 16.04
CA ALA A 464 3.93 -24.18 15.09
C ALA A 464 2.72 -23.89 14.22
N GLN A 465 2.89 -23.82 12.90
CA GLN A 465 1.87 -23.47 11.94
C GLN A 465 2.04 -24.25 10.62
N PRO A 466 0.98 -24.43 9.81
CA PRO A 466 1.06 -25.09 8.50
C PRO A 466 1.71 -24.16 7.47
N THR A 467 3.03 -23.94 7.56
CA THR A 467 3.80 -23.01 6.73
C THR A 467 4.25 -23.58 5.39
N ASN A 468 3.77 -24.77 5.01
CA ASN A 468 4.06 -25.41 3.73
C ASN A 468 5.59 -25.63 3.46
N GLY A 469 6.36 -25.93 4.52
CA GLY A 469 7.81 -26.13 4.43
C GLY A 469 8.64 -24.84 4.39
N LEU A 470 8.03 -23.70 4.69
CA LEU A 470 8.74 -22.44 4.90
C LEU A 470 8.99 -22.21 6.38
N VAL A 471 10.11 -21.58 6.69
CA VAL A 471 10.47 -21.13 8.05
C VAL A 471 10.56 -19.61 8.03
N TYR A 472 9.77 -18.96 8.90
CA TYR A 472 9.77 -17.51 9.07
C TYR A 472 10.50 -17.15 10.35
N PHE A 473 11.47 -16.26 10.24
CA PHE A 473 12.28 -15.79 11.35
C PHE A 473 12.14 -14.29 11.53
N ARG A 474 12.01 -13.86 12.78
CA ARG A 474 12.01 -12.45 13.18
C ARG A 474 12.88 -12.26 14.41
N ALA A 475 13.55 -11.12 14.46
CA ALA A 475 14.29 -10.68 15.64
C ALA A 475 14.03 -9.20 15.88
N LEU A 476 13.80 -8.80 17.13
CA LEU A 476 13.62 -7.43 17.54
C LEU A 476 14.76 -7.00 18.45
N SER A 477 15.50 -5.98 18.04
CA SER A 477 16.57 -5.38 18.81
C SER A 477 16.17 -3.98 19.31
N SER A 478 16.49 -3.67 20.58
CA SER A 478 16.10 -2.42 21.22
C SER A 478 16.96 -1.23 20.80
N LEU A 479 16.34 -0.07 20.62
CA LEU A 479 17.00 1.23 20.39
C LEU A 479 17.28 2.02 21.69
N ASN A 480 17.01 1.47 22.86
CA ASN A 480 17.03 2.22 24.12
C ASN A 480 18.41 2.82 24.47
N THR A 481 19.49 2.26 23.96
CA THR A 481 20.85 2.78 24.19
C THR A 481 21.37 3.67 23.07
N LEU A 482 20.59 3.86 21.98
CA LEU A 482 21.00 4.63 20.81
C LEU A 482 20.97 6.14 21.11
N PRO A 483 22.08 6.87 20.90
CA PRO A 483 22.09 8.33 21.01
C PRO A 483 21.05 9.02 20.11
N GLU A 484 20.44 10.10 20.60
CA GLU A 484 19.34 10.78 19.90
C GLU A 484 19.76 11.33 18.53
N GLU A 485 20.98 11.80 18.40
CA GLU A 485 21.52 12.31 17.13
C GLU A 485 21.66 11.26 16.02
N LEU A 486 21.59 9.98 16.37
CA LEU A 486 21.64 8.86 15.42
C LEU A 486 20.25 8.35 15.01
N ARG A 487 19.21 8.66 15.80
CA ARG A 487 17.83 8.16 15.55
C ARG A 487 17.30 8.50 14.15
N PRO A 488 17.47 9.72 13.60
CA PRO A 488 16.96 10.05 12.27
C PRO A 488 17.56 9.18 11.15
N TYR A 489 18.70 8.55 11.40
CA TYR A 489 19.38 7.69 10.41
C TYR A 489 19.08 6.19 10.56
N VAL A 490 18.26 5.81 11.54
CA VAL A 490 17.85 4.40 11.72
C VAL A 490 17.07 3.86 10.51
N PRO A 491 16.11 4.59 9.90
CA PRO A 491 15.45 4.10 8.70
C PRO A 491 16.41 3.86 7.54
N LEU A 492 17.38 4.75 7.34
CA LEU A 492 18.42 4.57 6.33
C LEU A 492 19.32 3.35 6.64
N PHE A 493 19.73 3.20 7.91
CA PHE A 493 20.48 2.02 8.34
C PHE A 493 19.72 0.74 8.01
N CYS A 494 18.42 0.67 8.31
CA CYS A 494 17.57 -0.48 7.99
C CYS A 494 17.46 -0.72 6.48
N ALA A 495 17.30 0.33 5.69
CA ALA A 495 17.15 0.24 4.24
C ALA A 495 18.38 -0.30 3.53
N VAL A 496 19.57 -0.07 4.08
CA VAL A 496 20.85 -0.45 3.44
C VAL A 496 21.51 -1.70 4.04
N LEU A 497 21.23 -2.03 5.30
CA LEU A 497 21.96 -3.07 6.05
C LEU A 497 22.01 -4.43 5.33
N THR A 498 20.88 -4.87 4.78
CA THR A 498 20.78 -6.17 4.08
C THR A 498 21.17 -6.09 2.60
N LYS A 499 21.46 -4.89 2.10
CA LYS A 499 21.85 -4.63 0.71
C LYS A 499 23.34 -4.29 0.55
N LEU A 500 24.05 -4.04 1.65
CA LEU A 500 25.51 -3.93 1.68
C LEU A 500 26.13 -5.31 1.87
N GLY A 501 27.43 -5.43 1.61
CA GLY A 501 28.18 -6.65 1.86
C GLY A 501 28.31 -6.99 3.34
N CYS A 502 28.71 -8.23 3.61
CA CYS A 502 29.04 -8.68 4.96
C CYS A 502 30.17 -9.72 4.94
N GLY A 503 30.97 -9.75 5.99
CA GLY A 503 32.15 -10.62 6.07
C GLY A 503 33.10 -10.44 4.90
N VAL A 504 33.34 -11.50 4.16
CA VAL A 504 34.18 -11.49 2.96
C VAL A 504 33.38 -11.15 1.68
N LEU A 505 32.07 -11.17 1.75
CA LEU A 505 31.17 -10.94 0.60
C LEU A 505 30.97 -9.45 0.36
N GLY A 506 31.18 -9.01 -0.88
CA GLY A 506 30.72 -7.73 -1.33
C GLY A 506 29.18 -7.71 -1.52
N TYR A 507 28.60 -6.53 -1.77
CA TYR A 507 27.15 -6.40 -1.89
C TYR A 507 26.53 -7.28 -2.99
N ARG A 508 27.25 -7.55 -4.08
CA ARG A 508 26.78 -8.40 -5.18
C ARG A 508 26.71 -9.86 -4.78
N GLU A 509 27.77 -10.36 -4.18
CA GLU A 509 27.82 -11.72 -3.66
C GLU A 509 26.80 -11.92 -2.53
N GLN A 510 26.65 -10.91 -1.67
CA GLN A 510 25.65 -10.92 -0.60
C GLN A 510 24.23 -11.02 -1.20
N ALA A 511 23.90 -10.17 -2.18
CA ALA A 511 22.61 -10.20 -2.85
C ALA A 511 22.34 -11.57 -3.50
N GLN A 512 23.35 -12.16 -4.15
CA GLN A 512 23.27 -13.49 -4.76
C GLN A 512 22.97 -14.58 -3.73
N GLN A 513 23.64 -14.55 -2.57
CA GLN A 513 23.37 -15.51 -1.51
C GLN A 513 21.98 -15.35 -0.91
N VAL A 514 21.52 -14.12 -0.69
CA VAL A 514 20.16 -13.85 -0.22
C VAL A 514 19.12 -14.42 -1.19
N GLU A 515 19.27 -14.21 -2.48
CA GLU A 515 18.36 -14.70 -3.52
C GLU A 515 18.37 -16.23 -3.65
N LEU A 516 19.55 -16.87 -3.52
CA LEU A 516 19.70 -18.33 -3.60
C LEU A 516 19.18 -19.08 -2.36
N LYS A 517 19.18 -18.43 -1.19
CA LYS A 517 19.00 -19.11 0.09
C LYS A 517 17.78 -18.65 0.88
N THR A 518 17.17 -17.55 0.50
CA THR A 518 16.07 -16.98 1.28
C THR A 518 14.93 -16.47 0.39
N GLY A 519 13.78 -16.20 0.98
CA GLY A 519 12.69 -15.46 0.34
C GLY A 519 12.82 -13.95 0.47
N GLY A 520 13.92 -13.48 1.07
CA GLY A 520 14.24 -12.09 1.34
C GLY A 520 14.66 -11.87 2.78
N MET A 521 15.48 -10.85 2.99
CA MET A 521 15.96 -10.41 4.30
C MET A 521 15.72 -8.91 4.40
N ALA A 522 15.13 -8.45 5.49
CA ALA A 522 14.76 -7.06 5.68
C ALA A 522 15.00 -6.61 7.12
N ALA A 523 15.24 -5.33 7.29
CA ALA A 523 15.25 -4.64 8.57
C ALA A 523 14.32 -3.42 8.47
N ALA A 524 13.56 -3.14 9.52
CA ALA A 524 12.66 -1.99 9.58
C ALA A 524 12.67 -1.39 10.99
N PRO A 525 12.66 -0.05 11.12
CA PRO A 525 12.47 0.57 12.41
C PRO A 525 11.05 0.30 12.91
N CYS A 526 10.86 0.17 14.20
CA CYS A 526 9.53 0.05 14.79
C CYS A 526 9.38 0.88 16.05
N VAL A 527 8.20 1.45 16.21
CA VAL A 527 7.74 2.18 17.40
C VAL A 527 6.44 1.52 17.85
N LEU A 528 6.47 0.87 18.97
CA LEU A 528 5.38 0.03 19.48
C LEU A 528 4.79 0.67 20.74
N PRO A 529 3.63 1.35 20.66
CA PRO A 529 2.97 1.91 21.83
C PRO A 529 2.66 0.84 22.90
N ASP A 530 2.60 1.26 24.13
CA ASP A 530 2.15 0.40 25.23
C ASP A 530 0.63 0.20 25.17
N ASP A 531 0.15 -0.96 25.60
CA ASP A 531 -1.27 -1.28 25.66
C ASP A 531 -2.02 -0.55 26.78
N SER A 532 -1.33 -0.06 27.79
CA SER A 532 -1.91 0.46 29.03
C SER A 532 -1.61 1.95 29.28
N HIS A 533 -0.53 2.50 28.74
CA HIS A 533 -0.11 3.88 29.01
C HIS A 533 0.33 4.60 27.72
N LEU A 534 -0.28 5.76 27.48
CA LEU A 534 0.03 6.61 26.32
C LEU A 534 1.45 7.21 26.34
N ASP A 535 2.07 7.31 27.53
CA ASP A 535 3.41 7.89 27.70
C ASP A 535 4.53 6.85 27.69
N THR A 536 4.19 5.63 27.32
CA THR A 536 5.09 4.48 27.32
C THR A 536 5.10 3.80 25.94
N TYR A 537 6.27 3.43 25.45
CA TYR A 537 6.43 2.81 24.14
C TYR A 537 7.72 1.99 24.08
N GLU A 538 7.75 1.00 23.22
CA GLU A 538 8.96 0.29 22.83
C GLU A 538 9.49 0.83 21.52
N GLN A 539 10.81 0.95 21.40
CA GLN A 539 11.50 1.37 20.20
C GLN A 539 12.54 0.31 19.80
N GLY A 540 12.57 -0.05 18.54
CA GLY A 540 13.46 -1.10 18.09
C GLY A 540 13.66 -1.14 16.59
N VAL A 541 14.42 -2.15 16.17
CA VAL A 541 14.53 -2.56 14.76
C VAL A 541 14.10 -4.01 14.67
N LEU A 542 13.13 -4.25 13.81
CA LEU A 542 12.66 -5.58 13.46
C LEU A 542 13.43 -6.10 12.25
N PHE A 543 14.13 -7.20 12.45
CA PHE A 543 14.76 -8.00 11.39
C PHE A 543 13.83 -9.13 11.01
N SER A 544 13.63 -9.36 9.74
CA SER A 544 12.73 -10.41 9.25
C SER A 544 13.28 -11.10 8.01
N SER A 545 13.05 -12.40 7.94
CA SER A 545 13.38 -13.21 6.78
C SER A 545 12.59 -14.52 6.79
N PHE A 546 12.58 -15.19 5.67
CA PHE A 546 12.02 -16.52 5.55
C PHE A 546 12.76 -17.33 4.48
N CYS A 547 12.69 -18.63 4.57
CA CYS A 547 13.36 -19.53 3.64
C CYS A 547 12.63 -20.87 3.55
N LEU A 548 13.00 -21.66 2.55
CA LEU A 548 12.69 -23.07 2.56
C LEU A 548 13.44 -23.75 3.73
N ASP A 549 12.82 -24.74 4.31
CA ASP A 549 13.38 -25.49 5.45
C ASP A 549 14.83 -25.90 5.24
N ARG A 550 15.15 -26.48 4.07
CA ARG A 550 16.50 -26.91 3.70
C ARG A 550 17.56 -25.80 3.73
N ASN A 551 17.15 -24.54 3.60
CA ASN A 551 18.04 -23.38 3.57
C ASN A 551 18.14 -22.64 4.94
N LEU A 552 17.53 -23.15 5.99
CA LEU A 552 17.53 -22.48 7.29
C LEU A 552 18.94 -22.24 7.85
N PRO A 553 19.89 -23.17 7.80
CA PRO A 553 21.26 -22.90 8.25
C PRO A 553 21.95 -21.78 7.46
N ASP A 554 21.73 -21.74 6.13
CA ASP A 554 22.27 -20.70 5.27
C ASP A 554 21.71 -19.32 5.64
N MET A 555 20.41 -19.22 5.84
CA MET A 555 19.74 -17.98 6.25
C MET A 555 20.24 -17.49 7.61
N MET A 556 20.40 -18.38 8.59
CA MET A 556 20.93 -18.01 9.91
C MET A 556 22.41 -17.59 9.82
N HIS A 557 23.20 -18.22 8.97
CA HIS A 557 24.58 -17.82 8.71
C HIS A 557 24.66 -16.41 8.10
N LEU A 558 23.81 -16.11 7.13
CA LEU A 558 23.74 -14.76 6.55
C LEU A 558 23.40 -13.70 7.61
N TRP A 559 22.43 -13.97 8.50
CA TRP A 559 22.16 -13.08 9.63
C TRP A 559 23.37 -12.95 10.56
N SER A 560 24.07 -14.04 10.86
CA SER A 560 25.26 -13.99 11.69
C SER A 560 26.34 -13.07 11.11
N GLU A 561 26.58 -13.16 9.80
CA GLU A 561 27.54 -12.29 9.11
C GLU A 561 27.08 -10.84 9.06
N ILE A 562 25.79 -10.56 8.79
CA ILE A 562 25.22 -9.21 8.81
C ILE A 562 25.35 -8.57 10.21
N PHE A 563 25.12 -9.32 11.28
CA PHE A 563 25.21 -8.80 12.65
C PHE A 563 26.67 -8.55 13.08
N ASN A 564 27.55 -9.51 12.79
CA ASN A 564 28.93 -9.45 13.27
C ASN A 564 29.81 -8.57 12.36
N ASN A 565 29.70 -8.74 11.05
CA ASN A 565 30.65 -8.25 10.05
C ASN A 565 30.00 -7.47 8.91
N PRO A 566 29.03 -6.53 9.14
CA PRO A 566 28.46 -5.74 8.04
C PRO A 566 29.54 -4.81 7.47
N ARG A 567 29.54 -4.65 6.15
CA ARG A 567 30.50 -3.79 5.45
C ARG A 567 29.90 -2.40 5.23
N PHE A 568 30.59 -1.37 5.72
CA PHE A 568 30.24 0.04 5.54
C PHE A 568 31.32 0.80 4.76
N ASP A 569 32.11 0.08 3.96
CA ASP A 569 33.18 0.62 3.11
C ASP A 569 32.77 0.75 1.64
N GLU A 570 31.57 0.33 1.27
CA GLU A 570 31.04 0.33 -0.09
C GLU A 570 30.37 1.67 -0.42
N GLU A 571 31.14 2.77 -0.44
CA GLU A 571 30.61 4.15 -0.56
C GLU A 571 29.78 4.39 -1.83
N GLU A 572 30.24 3.89 -2.99
CA GLU A 572 29.54 4.10 -4.25
C GLU A 572 28.17 3.39 -4.26
N HIS A 573 28.11 2.16 -3.80
CA HIS A 573 26.85 1.44 -3.68
C HIS A 573 25.93 2.05 -2.64
N PHE A 574 26.46 2.50 -1.51
CA PHE A 574 25.69 3.24 -0.51
C PHE A 574 25.05 4.50 -1.08
N ARG A 575 25.76 5.24 -1.93
CA ARG A 575 25.24 6.43 -2.64
C ARG A 575 24.05 6.07 -3.54
N VAL A 576 24.13 4.96 -4.26
CA VAL A 576 23.03 4.45 -5.08
C VAL A 576 21.80 4.14 -4.22
N LEU A 577 21.98 3.39 -3.11
CA LEU A 577 20.89 3.02 -2.21
C LEU A 577 20.22 4.24 -1.57
N VAL A 578 20.99 5.27 -1.21
CA VAL A 578 20.45 6.53 -0.68
C VAL A 578 19.57 7.24 -1.69
N ARG A 579 20.00 7.31 -2.95
CA ARG A 579 19.21 7.95 -4.03
C ARG A 579 17.90 7.20 -4.29
N MET A 580 17.97 5.87 -4.37
CA MET A 580 16.77 5.03 -4.53
C MET A 580 15.78 5.23 -3.37
N ALA A 581 16.27 5.18 -2.13
CA ALA A 581 15.42 5.37 -0.96
C ALA A 581 14.78 6.77 -0.90
N ALA A 582 15.50 7.81 -1.28
CA ALA A 582 14.97 9.17 -1.35
C ALA A 582 13.88 9.30 -2.44
N GLN A 583 14.09 8.67 -3.61
CA GLN A 583 13.13 8.66 -4.70
C GLN A 583 11.85 7.92 -4.33
N GLU A 584 11.96 6.74 -3.72
CA GLU A 584 10.83 5.94 -3.25
C GLU A 584 9.96 6.73 -2.24
N LEU A 585 10.59 7.39 -1.27
CA LEU A 585 9.89 8.22 -0.28
C LEU A 585 9.17 9.41 -0.93
N SER A 586 9.83 10.09 -1.87
CA SER A 586 9.24 11.21 -2.61
C SER A 586 8.00 10.76 -3.40
N ASN A 587 8.12 9.67 -4.16
CA ASN A 587 7.03 9.11 -4.96
C ASN A 587 5.83 8.65 -4.09
N GLY A 588 6.07 8.21 -2.86
CA GLY A 588 5.03 7.73 -1.95
C GLY A 588 4.13 8.82 -1.35
N VAL A 589 4.56 10.09 -1.32
CA VAL A 589 3.80 11.16 -0.64
C VAL A 589 2.45 11.45 -1.32
N PRO A 590 2.34 11.58 -2.65
CA PRO A 590 1.06 11.82 -3.30
C PRO A 590 0.05 10.69 -3.11
N ASP A 591 0.52 9.46 -3.01
CA ASP A 591 -0.35 8.28 -2.84
C ASP A 591 -0.81 8.10 -1.38
N ALA A 592 0.07 8.33 -0.41
CA ALA A 592 -0.19 8.09 1.01
C ALA A 592 -0.29 9.38 1.85
N GLY A 593 -0.63 10.52 1.27
CA GLY A 593 -0.64 11.83 1.94
C GLY A 593 -1.45 11.88 3.25
N HIS A 594 -2.55 11.15 3.33
CA HIS A 594 -3.36 11.04 4.55
C HIS A 594 -2.63 10.29 5.69
N VAL A 595 -1.72 9.39 5.38
CA VAL A 595 -0.87 8.71 6.38
C VAL A 595 0.14 9.70 6.94
N TYR A 596 0.85 10.43 6.09
CA TYR A 596 1.78 11.47 6.49
C TYR A 596 1.10 12.58 7.31
N ALA A 597 -0.10 13.00 6.92
CA ALA A 597 -0.91 13.94 7.69
C ALA A 597 -1.26 13.38 9.08
N SER A 598 -1.67 12.11 9.18
CA SER A 598 -2.02 11.46 10.44
C SER A 598 -0.82 11.34 11.38
N VAL A 599 0.34 10.92 10.88
CA VAL A 599 1.60 10.83 11.65
C VAL A 599 1.98 12.20 12.18
N ARG A 600 1.93 13.24 11.33
CA ARG A 600 2.24 14.62 11.73
C ARG A 600 1.27 15.17 12.76
N ALA A 601 -0.02 14.92 12.61
CA ALA A 601 -1.04 15.36 13.57
C ALA A 601 -0.85 14.70 14.95
N GLY A 602 -0.38 13.45 14.98
CA GLY A 602 -0.11 12.72 16.22
C GLY A 602 1.23 13.03 16.89
N ARG A 603 2.13 13.76 16.24
CA ARG A 603 3.53 13.95 16.65
C ARG A 603 3.71 14.41 18.11
N THR A 604 2.91 15.36 18.57
CA THR A 604 3.06 16.00 19.88
C THR A 604 2.07 15.52 20.92
N LEU A 605 1.35 14.44 20.62
CA LEU A 605 0.29 13.91 21.48
C LEU A 605 0.74 12.73 22.36
N ALA A 606 1.79 12.05 21.96
CA ALA A 606 2.42 10.97 22.73
C ALA A 606 3.93 11.00 22.50
N PRO A 607 4.75 10.53 23.44
CA PRO A 607 6.22 10.53 23.30
C PRO A 607 6.69 9.74 22.07
N ALA A 608 5.97 8.65 21.75
CA ALA A 608 6.21 7.86 20.56
C ALA A 608 5.99 8.64 19.24
N GLY A 609 5.12 9.66 19.26
CA GLY A 609 4.71 10.37 18.04
C GLY A 609 5.83 11.12 17.35
N ASP A 610 6.74 11.73 18.11
CA ASP A 610 7.92 12.41 17.56
C ASP A 610 8.88 11.43 16.90
N LEU A 611 9.05 10.26 17.48
CA LEU A 611 9.87 9.20 16.91
C LEU A 611 9.22 8.59 15.64
N GLN A 612 7.90 8.44 15.64
CA GLN A 612 7.16 7.99 14.45
C GLN A 612 7.32 9.00 13.30
N GLU A 613 7.17 10.30 13.55
CA GLU A 613 7.43 11.34 12.55
C GLU A 613 8.88 11.28 12.04
N THR A 614 9.84 11.07 12.94
CA THR A 614 11.27 10.93 12.59
C THR A 614 11.54 9.74 11.69
N PHE A 615 10.84 8.61 11.88
CA PHE A 615 11.06 7.38 11.12
C PHE A 615 10.23 7.29 9.84
N GLU A 616 8.99 7.77 9.86
CA GLU A 616 7.98 7.49 8.83
C GLU A 616 7.31 8.76 8.28
N GLY A 617 7.57 9.92 8.87
CA GLY A 617 6.87 11.16 8.52
C GLY A 617 7.58 12.02 7.48
N MET A 618 7.04 13.20 7.26
CA MET A 618 7.59 14.21 6.33
C MET A 618 9.01 14.65 6.68
N ASP A 619 9.38 14.60 7.97
CA ASP A 619 10.74 14.94 8.39
C ASP A 619 11.76 13.91 7.87
N GLN A 620 11.38 12.64 7.78
CA GLN A 620 12.19 11.59 7.14
C GLN A 620 12.34 11.78 5.64
N VAL A 621 11.24 12.08 4.94
CA VAL A 621 11.27 12.38 3.49
C VAL A 621 12.27 13.49 3.21
N ARG A 622 12.20 14.59 3.96
CA ARG A 622 13.11 15.74 3.80
C ARG A 622 14.55 15.44 4.19
N LEU A 623 14.75 14.59 5.20
CA LEU A 623 16.11 14.17 5.58
C LEU A 623 16.73 13.36 4.45
N MET A 624 16.01 12.40 3.89
CA MET A 624 16.52 11.57 2.81
C MET A 624 16.82 12.36 1.54
N GLN A 625 15.98 13.33 1.20
CA GLN A 625 16.26 14.29 0.13
C GLN A 625 17.59 15.01 0.35
N ARG A 626 17.79 15.60 1.54
CA ARG A 626 19.06 16.28 1.87
C ARG A 626 20.26 15.35 1.79
N VAL A 627 20.13 14.11 2.28
CA VAL A 627 21.23 13.14 2.23
C VAL A 627 21.56 12.75 0.79
N ALA A 628 20.55 12.57 -0.04
CA ALA A 628 20.73 12.25 -1.46
C ALA A 628 21.39 13.38 -2.26
N ASP A 629 21.15 14.64 -1.87
CA ASP A 629 21.73 15.84 -2.48
C ASP A 629 23.17 16.14 -2.00
N MET A 630 23.68 15.42 -0.98
CA MET A 630 25.02 15.63 -0.47
C MET A 630 26.09 15.24 -1.51
N ALA A 631 27.03 16.14 -1.77
CA ALA A 631 28.19 15.83 -2.61
C ALA A 631 29.09 14.76 -1.95
N ASP A 632 29.21 14.77 -0.63
CA ASP A 632 29.96 13.80 0.17
C ASP A 632 29.03 13.10 1.17
N VAL A 633 28.74 11.82 0.94
CA VAL A 633 27.90 10.99 1.83
C VAL A 633 28.64 10.33 2.98
N ARG A 634 29.99 10.43 3.02
CA ARG A 634 30.83 9.79 4.06
C ARG A 634 30.47 10.20 5.49
N PRO A 635 30.05 11.45 5.77
CA PRO A 635 29.60 11.83 7.12
C PRO A 635 28.38 11.02 7.58
N VAL A 636 27.48 10.66 6.67
CA VAL A 636 26.30 9.82 6.96
C VAL A 636 26.73 8.36 7.06
N LEU A 637 27.54 7.88 6.12
CA LEU A 637 28.05 6.50 6.11
C LEU A 637 28.78 6.17 7.42
N ARG A 638 29.54 7.10 7.99
CA ARG A 638 30.23 6.93 9.29
C ARG A 638 29.29 6.79 10.50
N LYS A 639 28.01 7.14 10.36
CA LYS A 639 27.01 6.95 11.41
C LYS A 639 26.57 5.49 11.51
N LEU A 640 26.60 4.74 10.42
CA LEU A 640 26.13 3.35 10.36
C LEU A 640 26.92 2.42 11.32
N PRO A 641 28.26 2.44 11.37
CA PRO A 641 29.00 1.66 12.36
C PRO A 641 28.69 2.05 13.82
N ARG A 642 28.34 3.32 14.07
CA ARG A 642 27.91 3.77 15.40
C ARG A 642 26.55 3.18 15.76
N ILE A 643 25.58 3.18 14.82
CA ILE A 643 24.26 2.55 15.00
C ILE A 643 24.41 1.05 15.21
N LYS A 644 25.23 0.38 14.39
CA LYS A 644 25.56 -1.05 14.53
C LYS A 644 25.88 -1.45 15.97
N LYS A 645 26.75 -0.68 16.62
CA LYS A 645 27.22 -0.97 18.00
C LYS A 645 26.07 -1.05 19.02
N HIS A 646 24.96 -0.39 18.75
CA HIS A 646 23.79 -0.35 19.64
C HIS A 646 22.74 -1.41 19.28
N LEU A 647 22.71 -1.91 18.05
CA LEU A 647 21.65 -2.76 17.54
C LEU A 647 22.08 -4.20 17.26
N LEU A 648 23.26 -4.40 16.68
CA LEU A 648 23.65 -5.71 16.16
C LEU A 648 24.47 -6.49 17.23
N SER A 649 23.78 -6.92 18.28
CA SER A 649 24.31 -7.78 19.34
C SER A 649 23.19 -8.65 19.89
N CYS A 650 23.52 -9.64 20.71
CA CYS A 650 22.49 -10.41 21.45
C CYS A 650 21.90 -9.65 22.65
N ASP A 651 22.45 -8.49 23.00
CA ASP A 651 21.95 -7.69 24.11
C ASP A 651 20.55 -7.15 23.79
N HIS A 652 19.56 -7.44 24.66
CA HIS A 652 18.17 -7.01 24.51
C HIS A 652 17.49 -7.45 23.20
N LEU A 653 17.93 -8.57 22.65
CA LEU A 653 17.34 -9.23 21.49
C LEU A 653 16.23 -10.19 21.95
N ARG A 654 15.16 -10.28 21.20
CA ARG A 654 14.19 -11.37 21.26
C ARG A 654 13.85 -11.85 19.86
N CYS A 655 13.56 -13.14 19.70
CA CYS A 655 13.31 -13.74 18.40
C CYS A 655 11.94 -14.43 18.34
N SER A 656 11.45 -14.65 17.13
CA SER A 656 10.23 -15.41 16.86
C SER A 656 10.44 -16.29 15.62
N VAL A 657 9.89 -17.50 15.69
CA VAL A 657 9.93 -18.47 14.59
C VAL A 657 8.55 -19.04 14.35
N ASN A 658 8.09 -19.02 13.09
CA ASN A 658 6.94 -19.76 12.62
C ASN A 658 7.41 -20.82 11.63
N ALA A 659 7.09 -22.09 11.89
CA ALA A 659 7.44 -23.24 11.07
C ALA A 659 6.45 -24.38 11.27
N THR A 660 6.57 -25.45 10.48
CA THR A 660 5.76 -26.66 10.71
C THR A 660 6.14 -27.34 12.03
N PRO A 661 5.22 -28.08 12.68
CA PRO A 661 5.51 -28.78 13.93
C PRO A 661 6.74 -29.70 13.82
N GLN A 662 6.93 -30.35 12.69
CA GLN A 662 8.04 -31.28 12.46
C GLN A 662 9.41 -30.58 12.42
N GLN A 663 9.43 -29.31 12.02
CA GLN A 663 10.67 -28.55 11.85
C GLN A 663 10.98 -27.65 13.04
N MET A 664 10.05 -27.48 13.97
CA MET A 664 10.15 -26.49 15.05
C MET A 664 11.37 -26.69 15.95
N SER A 665 11.67 -27.93 16.34
CA SER A 665 12.85 -28.22 17.16
C SER A 665 14.16 -27.86 16.46
N TRP A 666 14.26 -28.18 15.18
CA TRP A 666 15.42 -27.84 14.36
C TRP A 666 15.54 -26.33 14.15
N ALA A 667 14.43 -25.66 13.92
CA ALA A 667 14.40 -24.22 13.79
C ALA A 667 14.85 -23.51 15.07
N GLY A 668 14.40 -23.97 16.23
CA GLY A 668 14.88 -23.49 17.53
C GLY A 668 16.39 -23.67 17.71
N THR A 669 16.95 -24.82 17.28
CA THR A 669 18.39 -25.09 17.33
C THR A 669 19.18 -24.14 16.40
N ALA A 670 18.66 -23.88 15.20
CA ALA A 670 19.31 -22.97 14.26
C ALA A 670 19.35 -21.51 14.80
N VAL A 671 18.28 -21.07 15.45
CA VAL A 671 18.25 -19.75 16.13
C VAL A 671 19.20 -19.72 17.33
N ASP A 672 19.28 -20.80 18.13
CA ASP A 672 20.29 -20.91 19.23
C ASP A 672 21.71 -20.76 18.69
N THR A 673 22.03 -21.42 17.59
CA THR A 673 23.33 -21.30 16.92
C THR A 673 23.62 -19.89 16.47
N PHE A 674 22.64 -19.23 15.84
CA PHE A 674 22.72 -17.82 15.45
C PHE A 674 23.01 -16.92 16.65
N VAL A 675 22.20 -17.00 17.70
CA VAL A 675 22.36 -16.16 18.90
C VAL A 675 23.72 -16.36 19.55
N ARG A 676 24.20 -17.61 19.66
CA ARG A 676 25.57 -17.93 20.19
C ARG A 676 26.71 -17.36 19.35
N SER A 677 26.46 -17.15 18.06
CA SER A 677 27.45 -16.53 17.15
C SER A 677 27.55 -15.02 17.32
N LEU A 678 26.58 -14.38 17.97
CA LEU A 678 26.53 -12.93 18.12
C LEU A 678 27.47 -12.43 19.21
N GLY A 679 28.09 -11.28 18.96
CA GLY A 679 28.88 -10.59 19.96
C GLY A 679 28.00 -10.03 21.09
N ARG A 680 28.56 -10.03 22.31
CA ARG A 680 28.01 -9.29 23.44
C ARG A 680 28.68 -7.93 23.55
N SER A 681 27.97 -6.93 24.03
CA SER A 681 28.61 -5.67 24.39
C SER A 681 29.60 -5.90 25.54
N GLN A 682 30.87 -5.48 25.35
CA GLN A 682 31.89 -5.59 26.40
C GLN A 682 31.60 -4.72 27.64
N LYS A 683 30.71 -3.75 27.50
CA LYS A 683 30.24 -2.88 28.58
C LYS A 683 28.72 -2.73 28.47
N GLU A 684 28.05 -2.93 29.58
CA GLU A 684 26.63 -2.61 29.68
C GLU A 684 26.40 -1.14 29.31
N ARG A 685 25.61 -0.91 28.27
CA ARG A 685 25.27 0.43 27.82
C ARG A 685 24.04 0.92 28.54
N LYS A 686 24.15 2.10 29.12
CA LYS A 686 23.01 2.70 29.80
C LYS A 686 21.98 3.17 28.78
N PRO A 687 20.67 3.01 29.08
CA PRO A 687 19.61 3.63 28.31
C PRO A 687 19.78 5.14 28.22
N VAL A 688 19.50 5.71 27.07
CA VAL A 688 19.52 7.18 26.88
C VAL A 688 18.38 7.84 27.66
N ARG A 689 17.22 7.20 27.70
CA ARG A 689 16.10 7.59 28.53
C ARG A 689 16.18 6.84 29.86
N PRO A 690 16.16 7.51 31.02
CA PRO A 690 16.43 6.85 32.30
C PRO A 690 15.29 5.98 32.81
N HIS A 691 14.06 6.22 32.36
CA HIS A 691 12.88 5.48 32.81
C HIS A 691 12.55 4.35 31.85
N ILE A 692 12.98 3.13 32.18
CA ILE A 692 12.63 1.90 31.47
C ILE A 692 11.60 1.13 32.30
N VAL A 693 10.48 0.78 31.69
CA VAL A 693 9.41 -0.03 32.26
C VAL A 693 9.42 -1.39 31.57
N GLU A 694 9.33 -2.43 32.37
CA GLU A 694 9.24 -3.80 31.86
C GLU A 694 7.77 -4.25 31.82
N ARG A 695 7.36 -4.82 30.67
CA ARG A 695 6.05 -5.42 30.44
C ARG A 695 6.21 -6.84 29.92
N PRO A 696 5.35 -7.77 30.29
CA PRO A 696 5.36 -9.11 29.69
C PRO A 696 5.19 -9.04 28.18
N ALA A 697 6.07 -9.72 27.46
CA ALA A 697 5.97 -9.85 25.98
C ALA A 697 5.56 -11.26 25.59
N LEU A 698 6.13 -12.26 26.26
CA LEU A 698 5.93 -13.66 25.93
C LEU A 698 5.43 -14.41 27.16
N GLY A 699 4.40 -15.25 26.98
CA GLY A 699 3.83 -16.09 28.04
C GLY A 699 4.70 -17.29 28.35
N GLY A 700 4.37 -17.99 29.41
CA GLY A 700 5.05 -19.21 29.85
C GLY A 700 5.49 -19.16 31.30
N SER A 701 6.23 -20.17 31.75
CA SER A 701 6.77 -20.26 33.11
C SER A 701 7.84 -19.20 33.43
N SER A 702 8.43 -18.60 32.39
CA SER A 702 9.38 -17.50 32.48
C SER A 702 8.94 -16.40 31.50
N PRO A 703 8.15 -15.39 31.93
CA PRO A 703 7.68 -14.35 31.05
C PRO A 703 8.87 -13.53 30.53
N VAL A 704 8.90 -13.33 29.23
CA VAL A 704 9.85 -12.41 28.60
C VAL A 704 9.30 -11.00 28.72
N MET A 705 10.16 -10.08 29.11
CA MET A 705 9.79 -8.70 29.36
C MET A 705 10.15 -7.79 28.18
N ARG A 706 9.18 -7.03 27.70
CA ARG A 706 9.44 -5.87 26.83
C ARG A 706 10.06 -4.75 27.67
N ARG A 707 11.04 -4.06 27.11
CA ARG A 707 11.70 -2.92 27.78
C ARG A 707 11.27 -1.62 27.11
N LEU A 708 10.27 -0.98 27.70
CA LEU A 708 9.63 0.20 27.16
C LEU A 708 10.25 1.47 27.77
N VAL A 709 10.37 2.50 26.97
CA VAL A 709 10.67 3.84 27.44
C VAL A 709 9.41 4.46 28.04
N MET A 710 9.49 5.00 29.23
CA MET A 710 8.45 5.80 29.85
C MET A 710 8.92 7.26 29.96
N GLU A 711 8.07 8.19 29.55
CA GLU A 711 8.36 9.62 29.64
C GLU A 711 7.32 10.33 30.54
N PRO A 712 7.43 10.22 31.86
CA PRO A 712 6.42 10.70 32.80
C PRO A 712 6.29 12.24 32.82
N THR A 713 7.28 12.95 32.31
CA THR A 713 7.27 14.43 32.22
C THR A 713 6.76 14.94 30.88
N PHE A 714 6.39 14.05 29.97
CA PHE A 714 5.86 14.42 28.67
C PHE A 714 4.56 15.21 28.84
N THR A 715 4.49 16.36 28.17
CA THR A 715 3.29 17.19 28.17
C THR A 715 2.77 17.33 26.74
N PRO A 716 1.63 16.73 26.42
CA PRO A 716 1.02 16.87 25.10
C PRO A 716 0.76 18.35 24.78
N CYS A 717 1.02 18.76 23.55
CA CYS A 717 0.74 20.10 23.10
C CYS A 717 0.06 20.12 21.73
N GLN A 718 -0.78 21.14 21.50
CA GLN A 718 -1.42 21.34 20.22
C GLN A 718 -0.46 21.95 19.22
N VAL A 719 -0.30 21.29 18.08
CA VAL A 719 0.44 21.81 16.92
C VAL A 719 -0.41 21.66 15.67
N LYS A 720 -0.44 22.72 14.85
CA LYS A 720 -1.08 22.72 13.54
C LYS A 720 0.00 22.88 12.49
N THR A 721 0.12 21.95 11.56
CA THR A 721 1.14 21.99 10.51
C THR A 721 0.48 21.94 9.14
N HIS A 722 0.89 22.84 8.24
CA HIS A 722 0.53 22.78 6.83
C HIS A 722 1.79 22.63 5.99
N PHE A 723 1.89 21.48 5.29
CA PHE A 723 2.92 21.26 4.27
C PHE A 723 2.41 21.74 2.92
N LEU A 724 3.04 22.77 2.38
CA LEU A 724 2.74 23.29 1.06
C LEU A 724 3.29 22.37 -0.01
N LEU A 725 2.40 21.72 -0.74
CA LEU A 725 2.72 20.79 -1.81
C LEU A 725 1.92 21.18 -3.06
N PRO A 726 2.47 21.02 -4.27
CA PRO A 726 1.83 21.42 -5.52
C PRO A 726 0.73 20.43 -5.96
N PHE A 727 -0.12 20.02 -5.01
CA PHE A 727 -1.22 19.10 -5.27
C PHE A 727 -2.52 19.89 -5.51
N PRO A 728 -3.40 19.49 -6.42
CA PRO A 728 -4.72 20.09 -6.60
C PRO A 728 -5.73 19.61 -5.56
N VAL A 729 -5.36 18.68 -4.70
CA VAL A 729 -6.16 18.12 -3.61
C VAL A 729 -5.39 18.18 -2.29
N SER A 730 -6.11 18.08 -1.19
CA SER A 730 -5.56 18.09 0.16
C SER A 730 -5.69 16.75 0.85
N TYR A 731 -4.85 16.56 1.86
CA TYR A 731 -4.93 15.47 2.83
C TYR A 731 -4.99 16.12 4.21
N VAL A 732 -6.07 15.90 4.92
CA VAL A 732 -6.34 16.56 6.20
C VAL A 732 -6.40 15.53 7.32
N ALA A 733 -5.77 15.78 8.44
CA ALA A 733 -5.86 14.92 9.62
C ALA A 733 -5.98 15.73 10.91
N GLU A 734 -6.79 15.22 11.81
CA GLU A 734 -6.90 15.66 13.20
C GLU A 734 -6.72 14.45 14.11
N CYS A 735 -5.73 14.48 15.00
CA CYS A 735 -5.51 13.45 16.00
C CYS A 735 -5.89 13.98 17.39
N VAL A 736 -6.50 13.12 18.19
CA VAL A 736 -6.89 13.38 19.57
C VAL A 736 -6.32 12.29 20.47
N ARG A 737 -5.76 12.66 21.59
CA ARG A 737 -5.30 11.73 22.61
C ARG A 737 -6.49 11.13 23.36
N THR A 738 -6.61 9.80 23.39
CA THR A 738 -7.72 9.09 24.03
C THR A 738 -7.25 7.97 24.95
N ALA A 739 -7.65 6.73 24.73
CA ALA A 739 -7.41 5.59 25.60
C ALA A 739 -6.68 4.45 24.87
N PRO A 740 -5.61 3.87 25.43
CA PRO A 740 -4.88 2.76 24.86
C PRO A 740 -5.66 1.45 24.92
N TYR A 741 -5.14 0.39 24.30
CA TYR A 741 -5.84 -0.88 24.04
C TYR A 741 -6.45 -1.54 25.29
N SER A 742 -5.73 -1.61 26.40
CA SER A 742 -6.20 -2.25 27.62
C SER A 742 -7.16 -1.40 28.45
N HIS A 743 -7.37 -0.14 28.07
CA HIS A 743 -8.29 0.75 28.77
C HIS A 743 -9.76 0.38 28.48
N PRO A 744 -10.67 0.42 29.45
CA PRO A 744 -12.08 0.06 29.23
C PRO A 744 -12.78 0.86 28.13
N ASP A 745 -12.41 2.11 27.93
CA ASP A 745 -13.00 2.98 26.90
C ASP A 745 -12.54 2.69 25.47
N HIS A 746 -11.46 1.90 25.30
CA HIS A 746 -10.89 1.64 23.97
C HIS A 746 -11.89 0.96 23.02
N ALA A 747 -12.61 -0.03 23.51
CA ALA A 747 -13.63 -0.73 22.72
C ALA A 747 -14.74 0.22 22.25
N SER A 748 -15.23 1.09 23.14
CA SER A 748 -16.24 2.10 22.80
C SER A 748 -15.71 3.12 21.78
N LEU A 749 -14.48 3.60 21.94
CA LEU A 749 -13.84 4.50 20.97
C LEU A 749 -13.63 3.84 19.60
N LYS A 750 -13.30 2.55 19.57
CA LYS A 750 -13.12 1.80 18.33
C LYS A 750 -14.44 1.63 17.56
N VAL A 751 -15.52 1.31 18.26
CA VAL A 751 -16.88 1.27 17.68
C VAL A 751 -17.33 2.67 17.25
N LEU A 752 -17.06 3.70 18.06
CA LEU A 752 -17.38 5.09 17.74
C LEU A 752 -16.70 5.54 16.44
N ALA A 753 -15.45 5.21 16.23
CA ALA A 753 -14.71 5.57 15.01
C ALA A 753 -15.41 5.00 13.76
N ARG A 754 -15.86 3.75 13.80
CA ARG A 754 -16.59 3.12 12.70
C ARG A 754 -17.98 3.71 12.52
N LEU A 755 -18.68 3.98 13.61
CA LEU A 755 -20.01 4.61 13.58
C LEU A 755 -19.94 6.01 12.95
N MET A 756 -19.00 6.85 13.38
CA MET A 756 -18.79 8.19 12.84
C MET A 756 -18.42 8.13 11.34
N THR A 757 -17.56 7.20 10.96
CA THR A 757 -17.17 7.00 9.56
C THR A 757 -18.38 6.68 8.70
N ALA A 758 -19.15 5.66 9.08
CA ALA A 758 -20.22 5.11 8.26
C ALA A 758 -21.47 5.99 8.20
N LYS A 759 -21.81 6.67 9.29
CA LYS A 759 -23.09 7.37 9.42
C LYS A 759 -22.99 8.89 9.30
N PHE A 760 -21.80 9.44 9.33
CA PHE A 760 -21.61 10.89 9.23
C PHE A 760 -20.48 11.31 8.29
N LEU A 761 -19.24 10.87 8.57
CA LEU A 761 -18.07 11.38 7.85
C LEU A 761 -18.08 11.02 6.37
N HIS A 762 -18.52 9.82 6.01
CA HIS A 762 -18.59 9.40 4.61
C HIS A 762 -19.51 10.35 3.82
N THR A 763 -20.70 10.67 4.34
CA THR A 763 -21.63 11.59 3.68
C THR A 763 -21.06 13.01 3.61
N GLU A 764 -20.51 13.54 4.70
CA GLU A 764 -20.02 14.94 4.74
C GLU A 764 -18.73 15.15 3.93
N ILE A 765 -17.79 14.20 3.98
CA ILE A 765 -16.47 14.34 3.35
C ILE A 765 -16.50 13.89 1.89
N ARG A 766 -17.10 12.71 1.60
CA ARG A 766 -17.14 12.14 0.26
C ARG A 766 -18.34 12.62 -0.54
N GLU A 767 -19.56 12.29 -0.12
CA GLU A 767 -20.76 12.54 -0.93
C GLU A 767 -21.03 14.04 -1.15
N LYS A 768 -20.97 14.83 -0.08
CA LYS A 768 -21.15 16.28 -0.13
C LYS A 768 -19.86 17.04 -0.41
N GLY A 769 -18.76 16.58 0.17
CA GLY A 769 -17.47 17.24 0.10
C GLY A 769 -16.69 16.96 -1.18
N GLY A 770 -16.96 15.85 -1.85
CA GLY A 770 -16.30 15.46 -3.09
C GLY A 770 -14.90 14.84 -2.88
N ALA A 771 -14.48 14.55 -1.64
CA ALA A 771 -13.25 13.81 -1.39
C ALA A 771 -13.40 12.35 -1.82
N TYR A 772 -12.31 11.72 -2.20
CA TYR A 772 -12.32 10.29 -2.53
C TYR A 772 -12.64 9.43 -1.32
N GLY A 773 -12.11 9.77 -0.14
CA GLY A 773 -12.39 9.06 1.09
C GLY A 773 -12.12 9.89 2.34
N GLY A 774 -12.53 9.34 3.46
CA GLY A 774 -12.27 9.91 4.77
C GLY A 774 -12.99 9.12 5.85
N GLY A 775 -12.61 9.36 7.10
CA GLY A 775 -13.20 8.64 8.21
C GLY A 775 -12.51 8.92 9.52
N ALA A 776 -12.77 8.04 10.47
CA ALA A 776 -12.14 8.03 11.78
C ALA A 776 -11.51 6.65 12.06
N LYS A 777 -10.40 6.62 12.78
CA LYS A 777 -9.70 5.42 13.21
C LYS A 777 -9.11 5.59 14.60
N LEU A 778 -8.99 4.50 15.34
CA LEU A 778 -8.34 4.46 16.64
C LEU A 778 -7.09 3.59 16.55
N SER A 779 -5.93 4.14 16.92
CA SER A 779 -4.69 3.38 17.01
C SER A 779 -4.67 2.50 18.29
N TYR A 780 -3.82 1.48 18.27
CA TYR A 780 -3.54 0.63 19.43
C TYR A 780 -3.09 1.44 20.66
N GLY A 781 -2.23 2.45 20.46
CA GLY A 781 -1.76 3.34 21.51
C GLY A 781 -2.76 4.39 21.99
N GLY A 782 -3.98 4.46 21.44
CA GLY A 782 -5.04 5.34 21.91
C GLY A 782 -5.08 6.74 21.27
N LEU A 783 -4.52 6.91 20.07
CA LEU A 783 -4.74 8.10 19.25
C LEU A 783 -5.96 7.91 18.36
N PHE A 784 -6.95 8.79 18.53
CA PHE A 784 -8.16 8.83 17.70
C PHE A 784 -7.91 9.82 16.56
N THR A 785 -7.96 9.36 15.32
CA THR A 785 -7.64 10.17 14.14
C THR A 785 -8.84 10.30 13.23
N LEU A 786 -9.19 11.54 12.89
CA LEU A 786 -10.11 11.91 11.81
C LEU A 786 -9.25 12.30 10.60
N TYR A 787 -9.62 11.87 9.40
CA TYR A 787 -8.82 12.14 8.20
C TYR A 787 -9.67 12.25 6.93
N SER A 788 -9.12 12.93 5.92
CA SER A 788 -9.61 12.92 4.55
C SER A 788 -8.49 12.57 3.56
N TYR A 789 -8.88 12.05 2.41
CA TYR A 789 -8.00 11.53 1.38
C TYR A 789 -8.43 12.05 0.00
N ARG A 790 -7.49 12.69 -0.73
CA ARG A 790 -7.74 13.34 -2.02
C ARG A 790 -8.96 14.25 -1.94
N ASP A 791 -8.87 15.23 -1.05
CA ASP A 791 -9.96 16.12 -0.67
C ASP A 791 -9.82 17.43 -1.46
N PRO A 792 -10.85 17.86 -2.21
CA PRO A 792 -10.85 19.17 -2.87
C PRO A 792 -10.94 20.34 -1.88
N ARG A 793 -11.32 20.06 -0.61
CA ARG A 793 -11.38 21.01 0.49
C ARG A 793 -10.13 20.92 1.37
N SER A 794 -9.93 21.90 2.20
CA SER A 794 -8.83 21.91 3.16
C SER A 794 -9.33 22.14 4.60
N THR A 795 -9.35 23.37 5.05
CA THR A 795 -9.79 23.74 6.42
C THR A 795 -11.30 23.54 6.62
N GLU A 796 -12.11 23.53 5.57
CA GLU A 796 -13.55 23.23 5.63
C GLU A 796 -13.81 21.81 6.14
N THR A 797 -12.95 20.86 5.80
CA THR A 797 -13.04 19.47 6.27
C THR A 797 -12.84 19.37 7.79
N LEU A 798 -12.04 20.25 8.39
CA LEU A 798 -11.94 20.35 9.86
C LEU A 798 -13.27 20.72 10.51
N GLN A 799 -14.09 21.52 9.84
CA GLN A 799 -15.45 21.83 10.34
C GLN A 799 -16.36 20.59 10.25
N SER A 800 -16.21 19.78 9.22
CA SER A 800 -16.91 18.50 9.11
C SER A 800 -16.51 17.53 10.24
N PHE A 801 -15.25 17.51 10.63
CA PHE A 801 -14.78 16.74 11.80
C PHE A 801 -15.47 17.22 13.09
N MET A 802 -15.54 18.54 13.32
CA MET A 802 -16.22 19.09 14.49
C MET A 802 -17.71 18.72 14.51
N LYS A 803 -18.41 18.84 13.36
CA LYS A 803 -19.81 18.44 13.23
C LYS A 803 -20.02 16.96 13.50
N ALA A 804 -19.08 16.10 13.08
CA ALA A 804 -19.14 14.67 13.35
C ALA A 804 -19.05 14.37 14.85
N VAL A 805 -18.20 15.10 15.57
CA VAL A 805 -18.09 14.99 17.04
C VAL A 805 -19.38 15.44 17.72
N ASP A 806 -19.97 16.57 17.31
CA ASP A 806 -21.24 17.06 17.85
C ASP A 806 -22.39 16.09 17.57
N TRP A 807 -22.41 15.50 16.38
CA TRP A 807 -23.37 14.45 16.05
C TRP A 807 -23.21 13.21 16.97
N ALA A 808 -21.99 12.74 17.17
CA ALA A 808 -21.71 11.61 18.04
C ALA A 808 -22.17 11.87 19.50
N ARG A 809 -21.87 13.06 20.02
CA ARG A 809 -22.29 13.50 21.36
C ARG A 809 -23.81 13.63 21.52
N SER A 810 -24.51 13.95 20.44
CA SER A 810 -25.98 14.07 20.47
C SER A 810 -26.69 12.73 20.65
N GLY A 811 -26.01 11.60 20.44
CA GLY A 811 -26.60 10.26 20.52
C GLY A 811 -27.69 9.97 19.47
N ARG A 812 -27.78 10.78 18.41
CA ARG A 812 -28.77 10.64 17.32
C ARG A 812 -28.39 9.51 16.35
N PHE A 813 -28.24 8.32 16.87
CA PHE A 813 -28.03 7.08 16.12
C PHE A 813 -28.82 5.93 16.77
N THR A 814 -29.21 4.98 15.95
CA THR A 814 -30.08 3.86 16.39
C THR A 814 -29.26 2.69 16.94
N GLN A 815 -29.95 1.73 17.58
CA GLN A 815 -29.28 0.47 17.98
C GLN A 815 -28.75 -0.29 16.76
N GLN A 816 -29.49 -0.27 15.65
CA GLN A 816 -29.03 -0.88 14.39
C GLN A 816 -27.72 -0.23 13.89
N ASP A 817 -27.56 1.08 14.01
CA ASP A 817 -26.32 1.76 13.63
C ASP A 817 -25.13 1.27 14.48
N ILE A 818 -25.37 1.06 15.77
CA ILE A 818 -24.36 0.51 16.69
C ILE A 818 -24.00 -0.93 16.31
N ASP A 819 -25.01 -1.77 16.03
CA ASP A 819 -24.80 -3.17 15.66
C ASP A 819 -24.04 -3.28 14.33
N GLU A 820 -24.35 -2.44 13.35
CA GLU A 820 -23.61 -2.33 12.09
C GLU A 820 -22.16 -1.87 12.31
N ALA A 821 -21.92 -0.91 13.20
CA ALA A 821 -20.57 -0.48 13.55
C ALA A 821 -19.78 -1.60 14.26
N LYS A 822 -20.42 -2.37 15.13
CA LYS A 822 -19.81 -3.56 15.74
C LYS A 822 -19.43 -4.60 14.69
N LEU A 823 -20.32 -4.96 13.77
CA LEU A 823 -19.99 -5.87 12.66
C LEU A 823 -18.75 -5.40 11.89
N SER A 824 -18.68 -4.11 11.58
CA SER A 824 -17.51 -3.53 10.91
C SER A 824 -16.21 -3.61 11.74
N VAL A 825 -16.31 -3.45 13.05
CA VAL A 825 -15.14 -3.62 13.95
C VAL A 825 -14.71 -5.09 13.99
N PHE A 826 -15.66 -6.01 14.15
CA PHE A 826 -15.36 -7.45 14.21
C PHE A 826 -14.82 -7.99 12.88
N SER A 827 -15.29 -7.47 11.75
CA SER A 827 -14.73 -7.77 10.44
C SER A 827 -13.20 -7.52 10.40
N ALA A 828 -12.75 -6.43 11.00
CA ALA A 828 -11.32 -6.11 11.07
C ALA A 828 -10.58 -6.93 12.16
N VAL A 829 -11.22 -7.15 13.31
CA VAL A 829 -10.62 -7.91 14.43
C VAL A 829 -10.47 -9.39 14.08
N ASP A 830 -11.42 -9.95 13.35
CA ASP A 830 -11.45 -11.36 12.94
C ASP A 830 -10.85 -11.60 11.55
N SER A 831 -10.11 -10.64 11.00
CA SER A 831 -9.43 -10.82 9.72
C SER A 831 -8.51 -12.05 9.74
N PRO A 832 -8.45 -12.82 8.63
CA PRO A 832 -7.57 -13.98 8.56
C PRO A 832 -6.12 -13.60 8.80
N VAL A 833 -5.44 -14.41 9.58
CA VAL A 833 -4.00 -14.26 9.86
C VAL A 833 -3.26 -15.38 9.16
N ALA A 834 -2.29 -15.04 8.32
CA ALA A 834 -1.45 -16.02 7.63
C ALA A 834 -0.65 -16.88 8.63
N PRO A 835 -0.30 -18.12 8.27
CA PRO A 835 0.58 -18.95 9.10
C PRO A 835 1.90 -18.29 9.47
N SER A 836 2.44 -17.44 8.60
CA SER A 836 3.64 -16.63 8.85
C SER A 836 3.49 -15.62 9.98
N ASP A 837 2.26 -15.14 10.25
CA ASP A 837 1.99 -14.00 11.14
C ASP A 837 1.27 -14.39 12.44
N ARG A 838 0.94 -15.68 12.59
CA ARG A 838 0.39 -16.18 13.86
C ARG A 838 1.36 -15.92 15.02
N GLY A 839 0.84 -15.39 16.12
CA GLY A 839 1.64 -15.04 17.29
C GLY A 839 2.43 -13.72 17.18
N LEU A 840 2.35 -13.01 16.04
CA LEU A 840 3.11 -11.77 15.82
C LEU A 840 2.67 -10.65 16.77
N ASP A 841 1.36 -10.48 17.02
CA ASP A 841 0.85 -9.50 17.99
C ASP A 841 1.39 -9.72 19.39
N HIS A 842 1.51 -11.00 19.78
CA HIS A 842 2.09 -11.38 21.05
C HIS A 842 3.58 -11.04 21.09
N PHE A 843 4.31 -11.36 20.03
CA PHE A 843 5.75 -11.06 19.90
C PHE A 843 6.06 -9.56 19.93
N LEU A 844 5.27 -8.76 19.20
CA LEU A 844 5.50 -7.31 19.08
C LEU A 844 4.94 -6.54 20.27
N TYR A 845 3.67 -6.75 20.59
CA TYR A 845 2.93 -5.92 21.55
C TYR A 845 2.70 -6.58 22.90
N GLY A 846 3.04 -7.86 23.06
CA GLY A 846 2.74 -8.62 24.27
C GLY A 846 1.25 -8.94 24.45
N LEU A 847 0.45 -8.90 23.37
CA LEU A 847 -0.98 -9.18 23.40
C LEU A 847 -1.26 -10.66 23.57
N SER A 848 -1.64 -11.07 24.78
CA SER A 848 -2.08 -12.44 25.03
C SER A 848 -3.50 -12.70 24.50
N ASP A 849 -3.84 -13.96 24.32
CA ASP A 849 -5.20 -14.35 23.91
C ASP A 849 -6.25 -13.94 24.97
N GLU A 850 -5.91 -13.95 26.27
CA GLU A 850 -6.77 -13.44 27.33
C GLU A 850 -7.05 -11.95 27.18
N MET A 851 -6.05 -11.14 26.85
CA MET A 851 -6.22 -9.70 26.60
C MET A 851 -7.13 -9.47 25.38
N LYS A 852 -6.92 -10.22 24.31
CA LYS A 852 -7.76 -10.15 23.10
C LYS A 852 -9.19 -10.58 23.39
N GLN A 853 -9.40 -11.66 24.16
CA GLN A 853 -10.72 -12.14 24.55
C GLN A 853 -11.45 -11.10 25.42
N LYS A 854 -10.76 -10.52 26.40
CA LYS A 854 -11.31 -9.44 27.22
C LYS A 854 -11.75 -8.25 26.40
N HIS A 855 -10.91 -7.81 25.48
CA HIS A 855 -11.25 -6.71 24.57
C HIS A 855 -12.44 -7.05 23.66
N ARG A 856 -12.54 -8.32 23.20
CA ARG A 856 -13.68 -8.82 22.44
C ARG A 856 -14.99 -8.73 23.24
N GLU A 857 -14.97 -9.14 24.50
CA GLU A 857 -16.13 -9.04 25.43
C GLU A 857 -16.56 -7.58 25.63
N GLN A 858 -15.59 -6.66 25.74
CA GLN A 858 -15.85 -5.22 25.82
C GLN A 858 -16.49 -4.68 24.54
N LEU A 859 -16.07 -5.16 23.35
CA LEU A 859 -16.69 -4.78 22.08
C LEU A 859 -18.16 -5.22 21.99
N PHE A 860 -18.48 -6.45 22.43
CA PHE A 860 -19.87 -6.91 22.51
C PHE A 860 -20.71 -6.06 23.45
N ALA A 861 -20.13 -5.61 24.55
CA ALA A 861 -20.83 -4.86 25.60
C ALA A 861 -21.06 -3.38 25.28
N VAL A 862 -20.48 -2.84 24.19
CA VAL A 862 -20.64 -1.42 23.81
C VAL A 862 -22.12 -1.08 23.60
N HIS A 863 -22.58 0.02 24.18
CA HIS A 863 -23.94 0.52 24.09
C HIS A 863 -23.95 2.03 23.85
N ARG A 864 -25.12 2.61 23.57
CA ARG A 864 -25.29 4.01 23.21
C ARG A 864 -24.68 4.99 24.21
N GLU A 865 -24.97 4.82 25.48
CA GLU A 865 -24.52 5.70 26.56
C GLU A 865 -23.00 5.73 26.66
N ALA A 866 -22.34 4.56 26.47
CA ALA A 866 -20.88 4.46 26.45
C ALA A 866 -20.28 5.24 25.26
N LEU A 867 -20.91 5.19 24.08
CA LEU A 867 -20.45 5.93 22.89
C LEU A 867 -20.60 7.45 23.09
N VAL A 868 -21.71 7.90 23.65
CA VAL A 868 -21.95 9.33 23.98
C VAL A 868 -20.95 9.80 25.04
N ASP A 869 -20.72 9.00 26.08
CA ASP A 869 -19.78 9.31 27.15
C ASP A 869 -18.34 9.47 26.63
N VAL A 870 -17.82 8.50 25.87
CA VAL A 870 -16.45 8.60 25.33
C VAL A 870 -16.31 9.73 24.29
N SER A 871 -17.34 10.00 23.50
CA SER A 871 -17.33 11.13 22.56
C SER A 871 -17.28 12.47 23.27
N THR A 872 -18.00 12.59 24.40
CA THR A 872 -18.02 13.81 25.23
C THR A 872 -16.71 13.97 25.99
N ARG A 873 -16.20 12.92 26.59
CA ARG A 873 -14.99 12.92 27.42
C ARG A 873 -13.74 13.23 26.64
N TYR A 874 -13.58 12.60 25.50
CA TYR A 874 -12.33 12.69 24.72
C TYR A 874 -12.40 13.65 23.53
N LEU A 875 -13.54 13.79 22.88
CA LEU A 875 -13.65 14.54 21.62
C LEU A 875 -14.43 15.87 21.78
N GLY A 876 -15.15 16.06 22.89
CA GLY A 876 -15.99 17.24 23.11
C GLY A 876 -15.23 18.53 23.40
N PRO A 877 -15.91 19.67 23.58
CA PRO A 877 -15.33 20.94 24.03
C PRO A 877 -14.58 20.77 25.34
N GLY A 878 -13.38 21.33 25.48
CA GLY A 878 -12.50 21.10 26.63
C GLY A 878 -11.79 19.76 26.62
N ARG A 879 -11.82 19.08 25.47
CA ARG A 879 -11.15 17.81 25.19
C ARG A 879 -9.66 17.86 25.49
N SER A 880 -9.09 16.67 25.60
CA SER A 880 -7.65 16.49 25.65
C SER A 880 -6.97 17.11 24.40
N THR A 881 -5.70 17.41 24.52
CA THR A 881 -4.91 18.04 23.47
C THR A 881 -5.03 17.29 22.14
N HIS A 882 -5.14 18.03 21.06
CA HIS A 882 -5.26 17.50 19.70
C HIS A 882 -4.24 18.15 18.77
N GLY A 883 -3.86 17.46 17.73
CA GLY A 883 -2.94 17.94 16.69
C GLY A 883 -3.62 17.96 15.33
N LEU A 884 -3.20 18.87 14.48
CA LEU A 884 -3.75 19.05 13.14
C LEU A 884 -2.64 19.05 12.11
N ALA A 885 -2.87 18.40 10.98
CA ALA A 885 -1.97 18.46 9.84
C ALA A 885 -2.73 18.51 8.51
N LEU A 886 -2.15 19.25 7.58
CA LEU A 886 -2.66 19.42 6.23
C LEU A 886 -1.47 19.29 5.26
N LEU A 887 -1.63 18.49 4.24
CA LEU A 887 -0.76 18.41 3.09
C LEU A 887 -1.55 18.84 1.86
N GLY A 888 -1.07 19.83 1.13
CA GLY A 888 -1.79 20.29 -0.07
C GLY A 888 -1.39 21.68 -0.53
N PRO A 889 -2.20 22.28 -1.42
CA PRO A 889 -1.92 23.57 -2.00
C PRO A 889 -1.98 24.71 -0.96
N ASP A 890 -1.51 25.87 -1.33
CA ASP A 890 -1.60 27.08 -0.50
C ASP A 890 -3.07 27.37 -0.11
N SER A 891 -3.24 27.78 1.12
CA SER A 891 -4.56 28.15 1.68
C SER A 891 -4.48 29.50 2.40
N ALA A 892 -5.25 30.46 1.93
CA ALA A 892 -5.33 31.78 2.54
C ALA A 892 -5.75 31.72 4.03
N ARG A 893 -6.45 30.68 4.45
CA ARG A 893 -6.86 30.49 5.85
C ARG A 893 -5.69 30.08 6.74
N THR A 894 -4.87 29.12 6.30
CA THR A 894 -3.70 28.71 7.08
C THR A 894 -2.60 29.77 7.04
N ALA A 895 -2.44 30.46 5.91
CA ALA A 895 -1.44 31.53 5.77
C ALA A 895 -1.74 32.74 6.65
N LYS A 896 -3.02 33.04 6.92
CA LYS A 896 -3.45 34.18 7.76
C LYS A 896 -3.56 33.84 9.25
N ASP A 897 -3.65 32.56 9.60
CA ASP A 897 -3.76 32.12 10.99
C ASP A 897 -2.38 31.77 11.55
N PRO A 898 -1.81 32.59 12.46
CA PRO A 898 -0.47 32.40 13.00
C PRO A 898 -0.33 31.13 13.87
N SER A 899 -1.43 30.45 14.18
CA SER A 899 -1.40 29.17 14.90
C SER A 899 -0.95 28.01 14.00
N TRP A 900 -0.94 28.18 12.68
CA TRP A 900 -0.46 27.20 11.73
C TRP A 900 1.04 27.40 11.45
N ILE A 901 1.78 26.31 11.55
CA ILE A 901 3.17 26.24 11.08
C ILE A 901 3.11 25.82 9.62
N VAL A 902 3.33 26.79 8.73
CA VAL A 902 3.39 26.53 7.27
C VAL A 902 4.81 26.12 6.91
N ARG A 903 4.98 25.04 6.19
CA ARG A 903 6.27 24.46 5.81
C ARG A 903 6.36 24.14 4.33
#